data_dfde719aef5c90f78fd001684d5ef842
#
_entry.id   dfde719aef5c90f78fd001684d5ef842
#
_cell.length_a   1.000
_cell.length_b   1.000
_cell.length_c   1.000
_cell.angle_alpha   90.00
_cell.angle_beta   90.00
_cell.angle_gamma   90.00
#
_symmetry.space_group_name_H-M   'P 1'
#
loop_
_entity.id
_entity.type
_entity.pdbx_description
1 polymer ?
#
loop_
_entity_poly.entity_id
_entity_poly.type
_entity_poly.pdbx_seq_one_letter_code
_entity_poly.pdbx_strand_id
1 'polypeptide(L)'
;MKLNVRNHYIVIWISCLCFFSAMIGCRGKREVNRVDSIEKLYQQMEQLSADSPEKVNRMVDTLLPSVTDSMMCYRLLFLKVRNCFLSFKLDSADYFMDRISSFCDRHQGSQEIDRLYALVYNARGNIFVRTSQVDSACYCYLKSFDYANRGGKREVLPDICLNLADVYVKQGRYDLGSLWYNRSLTIADSLNMPDEQRFPAYYGLAQVNMELRDFSACDYYYDLAYKYYDKMHPFEKHIYLNNRGNSYYYRQDYMTALKYFRRSLAVVNQYPDMTFERNLTMINLGEVFLLLNNTDSASYYLQKCRGFFDSIHHSTALYCIDTQLMELALKQGNVALARERLKKAVKYDEVEPNMIHVRNRYLQRYYEKVGDYKHAYHYLKENHRIDDSIRNERVKMRAAEIELKYTQDSTLMKKEISIREKENQVLQLHQLMYGIVGGCFLLIAVVSAVILYRKRQRDREQWRMQNAMTSLRLENVRNRISPHFIFNVLNREMNLHKGDKESQNLIGLTKLIRRNLELTDCLAVSLADELDFVDTYVKLERQSLGSEFEYRLDLAEQLDLQEMKVPSMLLQIPVENAIKHGLRLKEGKRLLLIQVHKLENNQVEIVICDNGGGYRKTSVSYGTGTGMKVITQTIQLLNMYNSRPILMKINNVLIGEEKEMGCEVRFVVPLDYSYQLKKNRKV
;
A
#
# COMPACT_ATOMS: atom_id res chain seq x y z
N MET A 1 -27.66 81.51 23.37
CA MET A 1 -26.94 80.82 24.44
C MET A 1 -27.48 79.39 24.70
N LYS A 2 -27.72 78.58 23.64
CA LYS A 2 -28.21 77.18 23.75
C LYS A 2 -27.47 76.18 22.84
N LEU A 3 -26.32 76.56 22.26
CA LEU A 3 -25.57 75.67 21.37
C LEU A 3 -24.26 75.10 21.96
N ASN A 4 -23.82 75.55 23.14
CA ASN A 4 -22.54 75.15 23.72
C ASN A 4 -22.58 73.98 24.72
N VAL A 5 -23.76 73.55 25.19
CA VAL A 5 -23.84 72.49 26.18
C VAL A 5 -23.84 71.10 25.48
N ARG A 6 -24.35 71.01 24.28
CA ARG A 6 -24.47 69.73 23.53
C ARG A 6 -23.10 69.25 23.03
N ASN A 7 -22.17 70.11 22.72
CA ASN A 7 -20.83 69.74 22.29
C ASN A 7 -19.92 69.29 23.46
N HIS A 8 -20.14 69.76 24.68
CA HIS A 8 -19.37 69.32 25.85
C HIS A 8 -19.70 67.87 26.24
N TYR A 9 -20.96 67.44 26.14
CA TYR A 9 -21.36 66.10 26.40
C TYR A 9 -20.84 65.10 25.37
N ILE A 10 -20.78 65.48 24.09
CA ILE A 10 -20.24 64.67 23.04
C ILE A 10 -18.72 64.42 23.23
N VAL A 11 -17.94 65.49 23.60
CA VAL A 11 -16.52 65.39 23.85
C VAL A 11 -16.23 64.52 25.08
N ILE A 12 -17.05 64.60 26.17
CA ILE A 12 -16.93 63.76 27.34
C ILE A 12 -17.26 62.31 27.01
N TRP A 13 -18.33 62.06 26.19
CA TRP A 13 -18.68 60.72 25.77
C TRP A 13 -17.60 60.07 24.85
N ILE A 14 -17.03 60.82 23.95
CA ILE A 14 -15.93 60.34 23.10
C ILE A 14 -14.68 60.10 23.95
N SER A 15 -14.36 60.98 24.89
CA SER A 15 -13.22 60.79 25.83
C SER A 15 -13.40 59.57 26.74
N CYS A 16 -14.61 59.32 27.23
CA CYS A 16 -14.92 58.08 28.00
C CYS A 16 -14.87 56.83 27.17
N LEU A 17 -15.34 56.87 25.88
CA LEU A 17 -15.23 55.72 24.96
C LEU A 17 -13.80 55.41 24.63
N CYS A 18 -12.94 56.44 24.39
CA CYS A 18 -11.49 56.25 24.14
C CYS A 18 -10.77 55.69 25.39
N PHE A 19 -11.16 56.11 26.58
CA PHE A 19 -10.57 55.60 27.84
C PHE A 19 -10.99 54.14 28.09
N PHE A 20 -12.25 53.78 27.80
CA PHE A 20 -12.74 52.40 27.87
C PHE A 20 -12.08 51.50 26.83
N SER A 21 -11.94 51.96 25.61
CA SER A 21 -11.23 51.22 24.53
C SER A 21 -9.72 51.06 24.81
N ALA A 22 -9.08 52.07 25.42
CA ALA A 22 -7.68 51.97 25.86
C ALA A 22 -7.49 50.98 27.04
N MET A 23 -8.42 50.98 28.01
CA MET A 23 -8.37 50.00 29.10
C MET A 23 -8.63 48.56 28.63
N ILE A 24 -9.56 48.36 27.69
CA ILE A 24 -9.81 47.04 27.10
C ILE A 24 -8.60 46.60 26.22
N GLY A 25 -8.00 47.56 25.46
CA GLY A 25 -6.81 47.28 24.66
C GLY A 25 -5.55 46.95 25.49
N CYS A 26 -5.40 47.56 26.68
CA CYS A 26 -4.28 47.26 27.59
C CYS A 26 -4.48 45.92 28.35
N ARG A 27 -5.72 45.57 28.68
CA ARG A 27 -6.02 44.26 29.26
C ARG A 27 -5.82 43.12 28.22
N GLY A 28 -6.32 43.30 27.01
CA GLY A 28 -6.13 42.35 25.93
C GLY A 28 -4.65 42.13 25.59
N LYS A 29 -3.85 43.19 25.49
CA LYS A 29 -2.39 43.06 25.26
C LYS A 29 -1.63 42.37 26.39
N ARG A 30 -2.01 42.56 27.65
CA ARG A 30 -1.40 41.83 28.78
C ARG A 30 -1.80 40.35 28.84
N GLU A 31 -3.02 40.03 28.52
CA GLU A 31 -3.47 38.63 28.42
C GLU A 31 -2.84 37.92 27.25
N VAL A 32 -2.80 38.53 26.05
CA VAL A 32 -2.13 37.96 24.87
C VAL A 32 -0.63 37.74 25.14
N ASN A 33 0.08 38.70 25.71
CA ASN A 33 1.49 38.52 26.06
C ASN A 33 1.72 37.43 27.13
N ARG A 34 0.77 37.21 28.04
CA ARG A 34 0.86 36.16 29.04
C ARG A 34 0.59 34.79 28.46
N VAL A 35 -0.37 34.65 27.54
CA VAL A 35 -0.68 33.41 26.84
C VAL A 35 0.51 33.00 25.93
N ASP A 36 1.08 33.94 25.18
CA ASP A 36 2.27 33.69 24.34
C ASP A 36 3.48 33.25 25.18
N SER A 37 3.64 33.82 26.39
CA SER A 37 4.72 33.46 27.31
C SER A 37 4.53 32.04 27.85
N ILE A 38 3.29 31.63 28.20
CA ILE A 38 2.98 30.28 28.69
C ILE A 38 3.15 29.24 27.58
N GLU A 39 2.73 29.54 26.34
CA GLU A 39 2.91 28.65 25.20
C GLU A 39 4.40 28.41 24.89
N LYS A 40 5.22 29.46 24.91
CA LYS A 40 6.69 29.33 24.76
C LYS A 40 7.31 28.46 25.87
N LEU A 41 6.84 28.64 27.10
CA LEU A 41 7.31 27.86 28.24
C LEU A 41 6.88 26.39 28.10
N TYR A 42 5.65 26.14 27.61
CA TYR A 42 5.17 24.80 27.31
C TYR A 42 6.06 24.10 26.28
N GLN A 43 6.40 24.78 25.16
CA GLN A 43 7.28 24.23 24.13
C GLN A 43 8.69 23.92 24.68
N GLN A 44 9.23 24.78 25.53
CA GLN A 44 10.52 24.53 26.20
C GLN A 44 10.46 23.32 27.13
N MET A 45 9.37 23.18 27.91
CA MET A 45 9.15 22.01 28.76
C MET A 45 8.97 20.72 27.96
N GLU A 46 8.31 20.80 26.81
CA GLU A 46 8.14 19.66 25.90
C GLU A 46 9.48 19.15 25.37
N GLN A 47 10.40 20.04 24.99
CA GLN A 47 11.74 19.70 24.57
C GLN A 47 12.59 19.11 25.70
N LEU A 48 12.51 19.71 26.90
CA LEU A 48 13.27 19.26 28.07
C LEU A 48 12.75 17.93 28.67
N SER A 49 11.57 17.51 28.29
CA SER A 49 10.89 16.33 28.87
C SER A 49 11.66 15.04 28.66
N ALA A 50 12.37 14.92 27.53
CA ALA A 50 13.17 13.73 27.20
C ALA A 50 14.42 13.61 28.11
N ASP A 51 15.09 14.73 28.37
CA ASP A 51 16.37 14.76 29.07
C ASP A 51 16.23 14.87 30.59
N SER A 52 15.14 15.52 31.06
CA SER A 52 14.98 15.86 32.47
C SER A 52 13.51 15.83 32.92
N PRO A 53 12.84 14.65 32.88
CA PRO A 53 11.39 14.55 33.16
C PRO A 53 11.00 15.03 34.56
N GLU A 54 11.82 14.81 35.59
CA GLU A 54 11.53 15.26 36.96
C GLU A 54 11.64 16.78 37.12
N LYS A 55 12.54 17.42 36.40
CA LYS A 55 12.65 18.89 36.38
C LYS A 55 11.41 19.49 35.72
N VAL A 56 10.98 18.92 34.62
CA VAL A 56 9.74 19.35 33.92
C VAL A 56 8.51 19.16 34.79
N ASN A 57 8.38 18.04 35.54
CA ASN A 57 7.29 17.83 36.47
C ASN A 57 7.22 18.92 37.53
N ARG A 58 8.34 19.34 38.13
CA ARG A 58 8.40 20.45 39.09
C ARG A 58 8.00 21.79 38.47
N MET A 59 8.44 22.04 37.20
CA MET A 59 8.03 23.23 36.47
C MET A 59 6.52 23.26 36.21
N VAL A 60 5.93 22.12 35.81
CA VAL A 60 4.47 21.98 35.62
C VAL A 60 3.73 22.24 36.94
N ASP A 61 4.17 21.65 38.05
CA ASP A 61 3.53 21.84 39.37
C ASP A 61 3.55 23.29 39.85
N THR A 62 4.64 24.01 39.51
CA THR A 62 4.78 25.44 39.84
C THR A 62 3.89 26.32 38.95
N LEU A 63 3.74 25.94 37.66
CA LEU A 63 3.01 26.73 36.68
C LEU A 63 1.49 26.51 36.73
N LEU A 64 1.06 25.27 36.98
CA LEU A 64 -0.34 24.84 36.93
C LEU A 64 -1.31 25.73 37.77
N PRO A 65 -0.99 26.15 39.00
CA PRO A 65 -1.89 27.01 39.78
C PRO A 65 -2.06 28.44 39.20
N SER A 66 -1.15 28.87 38.35
CA SER A 66 -1.15 30.23 37.75
C SER A 66 -1.84 30.28 36.37
N VAL A 67 -2.19 29.13 35.80
CA VAL A 67 -2.82 29.04 34.48
C VAL A 67 -4.35 29.07 34.66
N THR A 68 -4.98 30.06 34.05
CA THR A 68 -6.44 30.25 34.09
C THR A 68 -7.15 29.56 32.92
N ASP A 69 -6.41 29.28 31.83
CA ASP A 69 -6.94 28.56 30.67
C ASP A 69 -7.03 27.06 30.96
N SER A 70 -8.24 26.55 30.95
CA SER A 70 -8.51 25.13 31.23
C SER A 70 -7.83 24.22 30.20
N MET A 71 -7.80 24.57 28.92
CA MET A 71 -7.15 23.74 27.88
C MET A 71 -5.64 23.64 28.14
N MET A 72 -4.99 24.77 28.44
CA MET A 72 -3.56 24.80 28.75
C MET A 72 -3.27 23.99 30.03
N CYS A 73 -4.13 24.04 31.05
CA CYS A 73 -3.98 23.21 32.25
C CYS A 73 -3.93 21.72 31.91
N TYR A 74 -4.82 21.24 31.04
CA TYR A 74 -4.86 19.83 30.66
C TYR A 74 -3.74 19.43 29.69
N ARG A 75 -3.24 20.35 28.84
CA ARG A 75 -2.00 20.15 28.06
C ARG A 75 -0.80 19.99 28.99
N LEU A 76 -0.68 20.80 30.03
CA LEU A 76 0.38 20.68 31.04
C LEU A 76 0.27 19.37 31.83
N LEU A 77 -0.95 18.93 32.17
CA LEU A 77 -1.17 17.60 32.79
C LEU A 77 -0.70 16.48 31.86
N PHE A 78 -0.88 16.63 30.55
CA PHE A 78 -0.40 15.63 29.60
C PHE A 78 1.14 15.53 29.56
N LEU A 79 1.88 16.61 29.78
CA LEU A 79 3.35 16.54 29.98
C LEU A 79 3.70 15.66 31.19
N LYS A 80 2.90 15.72 32.28
CA LYS A 80 3.09 14.82 33.43
C LYS A 80 2.82 13.35 33.06
N VAL A 81 1.79 13.08 32.25
CA VAL A 81 1.54 11.72 31.72
C VAL A 81 2.78 11.20 31.00
N ARG A 82 3.32 11.99 30.08
CA ARG A 82 4.52 11.63 29.30
C ARG A 82 5.73 11.36 30.21
N ASN A 83 5.96 12.23 31.19
CA ASN A 83 7.08 12.09 32.12
C ASN A 83 6.92 10.89 33.08
N CYS A 84 5.70 10.61 33.53
CA CYS A 84 5.41 9.40 34.30
C CYS A 84 5.66 8.14 33.48
N PHE A 85 5.29 8.13 32.21
CA PHE A 85 5.56 7.03 31.30
C PHE A 85 7.08 6.79 31.11
N LEU A 86 7.86 7.86 30.91
CA LEU A 86 9.33 7.78 30.78
C LEU A 86 10.00 7.30 32.08
N SER A 87 9.42 7.63 33.24
CA SER A 87 9.91 7.22 34.57
C SER A 87 9.32 5.89 35.06
N PHE A 88 8.63 5.11 34.23
CA PHE A 88 7.97 3.85 34.58
C PHE A 88 6.93 3.95 35.71
N LYS A 89 6.38 5.13 35.98
CA LYS A 89 5.32 5.36 36.98
C LYS A 89 3.93 5.25 36.30
N LEU A 90 3.57 4.02 35.85
CA LEU A 90 2.40 3.82 35.00
C LEU A 90 1.08 4.15 35.69
N ASP A 91 0.92 3.81 36.97
CA ASP A 91 -0.30 4.14 37.76
C ASP A 91 -0.53 5.65 37.86
N SER A 92 0.57 6.42 38.00
CA SER A 92 0.49 7.90 38.03
C SER A 92 0.12 8.45 36.65
N ALA A 93 0.64 7.88 35.59
CA ALA A 93 0.28 8.25 34.21
C ALA A 93 -1.21 8.03 33.98
N ASP A 94 -1.75 6.87 34.38
CA ASP A 94 -3.15 6.50 34.21
C ASP A 94 -4.07 7.44 35.00
N TYR A 95 -3.73 7.76 36.26
CA TYR A 95 -4.45 8.75 37.04
C TYR A 95 -4.58 10.12 36.35
N PHE A 96 -3.50 10.64 35.76
CA PHE A 96 -3.56 11.91 35.04
C PHE A 96 -4.36 11.80 33.76
N MET A 97 -4.27 10.67 33.03
CA MET A 97 -5.06 10.43 31.83
C MET A 97 -6.55 10.37 32.10
N ASP A 98 -6.97 9.77 33.23
CA ASP A 98 -8.36 9.72 33.61
C ASP A 98 -8.91 11.12 33.94
N ARG A 99 -8.11 11.97 34.57
CA ARG A 99 -8.48 13.39 34.80
C ARG A 99 -8.64 14.14 33.47
N ILE A 100 -7.73 13.93 32.50
CA ILE A 100 -7.82 14.57 31.21
C ILE A 100 -9.05 14.04 30.44
N SER A 101 -9.29 12.73 30.45
CA SER A 101 -10.45 12.12 29.80
C SER A 101 -11.76 12.68 30.37
N SER A 102 -11.87 12.77 31.67
CA SER A 102 -13.07 13.33 32.36
C SER A 102 -13.33 14.80 32.01
N PHE A 103 -12.29 15.57 31.72
CA PHE A 103 -12.43 16.92 31.16
C PHE A 103 -12.93 16.90 29.75
N CYS A 104 -12.31 16.08 28.88
CA CYS A 104 -12.68 15.95 27.49
C CYS A 104 -14.14 15.47 27.33
N ASP A 105 -14.59 14.52 28.15
CA ASP A 105 -15.96 14.00 28.12
C ASP A 105 -17.02 15.10 28.38
N ARG A 106 -16.69 16.07 29.25
CA ARG A 106 -17.57 17.20 29.56
C ARG A 106 -17.55 18.33 28.54
N HIS A 107 -16.54 18.39 27.66
CA HIS A 107 -16.31 19.49 26.71
C HIS A 107 -16.22 19.03 25.26
N GLN A 108 -16.94 17.96 24.89
CA GLN A 108 -16.93 17.40 23.54
C GLN A 108 -17.35 18.43 22.47
N GLY A 109 -16.87 18.24 21.23
CA GLY A 109 -17.32 18.98 20.06
C GLY A 109 -16.34 20.06 19.55
N SER A 110 -15.17 20.22 20.17
CA SER A 110 -14.13 21.12 19.64
C SER A 110 -12.92 20.34 19.12
N GLN A 111 -12.24 20.89 18.10
CA GLN A 111 -11.01 20.30 17.56
C GLN A 111 -9.89 20.20 18.60
N GLU A 112 -9.83 21.12 19.55
CA GLU A 112 -8.82 21.11 20.60
C GLU A 112 -9.02 19.96 21.58
N ILE A 113 -10.27 19.65 21.92
CA ILE A 113 -10.63 18.49 22.75
C ILE A 113 -10.29 17.19 21.99
N ASP A 114 -10.61 17.12 20.73
CA ASP A 114 -10.26 15.95 19.91
C ASP A 114 -8.72 15.74 19.84
N ARG A 115 -7.92 16.81 19.76
CA ARG A 115 -6.45 16.74 19.86
C ARG A 115 -5.98 16.17 21.19
N LEU A 116 -6.60 16.59 22.29
CA LEU A 116 -6.25 16.13 23.61
C LEU A 116 -6.64 14.66 23.80
N TYR A 117 -7.80 14.24 23.32
CA TYR A 117 -8.19 12.84 23.28
C TYR A 117 -7.22 11.97 22.47
N ALA A 118 -6.77 12.45 21.30
CA ALA A 118 -5.80 11.73 20.49
C ALA A 118 -4.53 11.43 21.29
N LEU A 119 -4.02 12.41 22.03
CA LEU A 119 -2.82 12.25 22.85
C LEU A 119 -3.04 11.24 24.00
N VAL A 120 -4.18 11.33 24.69
CA VAL A 120 -4.50 10.42 25.80
C VAL A 120 -4.64 8.98 25.30
N TYR A 121 -5.37 8.77 24.23
CA TYR A 121 -5.54 7.42 23.69
C TYR A 121 -4.21 6.84 23.16
N ASN A 122 -3.35 7.68 22.56
CA ASN A 122 -2.01 7.23 22.16
C ASN A 122 -1.17 6.82 23.37
N ALA A 123 -1.18 7.60 24.43
CA ALA A 123 -0.46 7.30 25.68
C ALA A 123 -0.99 6.01 26.34
N ARG A 124 -2.32 5.82 26.39
CA ARG A 124 -2.92 4.56 26.89
C ARG A 124 -2.50 3.37 26.06
N GLY A 125 -2.50 3.51 24.74
CA GLY A 125 -2.01 2.48 23.83
C GLY A 125 -0.56 2.08 24.17
N ASN A 126 0.32 3.05 24.42
CA ASN A 126 1.70 2.79 24.82
C ASN A 126 1.81 2.02 26.15
N ILE A 127 0.95 2.31 27.12
CA ILE A 127 0.89 1.56 28.39
C ILE A 127 0.44 0.12 28.13
N PHE A 128 -0.62 -0.08 27.35
CA PHE A 128 -1.11 -1.42 27.03
C PHE A 128 -0.08 -2.28 26.26
N VAL A 129 0.71 -1.66 25.37
CA VAL A 129 1.82 -2.37 24.72
C VAL A 129 2.85 -2.86 25.73
N ARG A 130 3.20 -2.02 26.74
CA ARG A 130 4.16 -2.39 27.80
C ARG A 130 3.64 -3.47 28.72
N THR A 131 2.33 -3.51 28.94
CA THR A 131 1.68 -4.54 29.78
C THR A 131 1.21 -5.76 28.97
N SER A 132 1.67 -5.89 27.74
CA SER A 132 1.34 -7.00 26.81
C SER A 132 -0.16 -7.14 26.48
N GLN A 133 -0.95 -6.09 26.67
CA GLN A 133 -2.37 -6.04 26.36
C GLN A 133 -2.59 -5.53 24.93
N VAL A 134 -2.22 -6.35 23.96
CA VAL A 134 -2.07 -5.94 22.54
C VAL A 134 -3.41 -5.49 21.92
N ASP A 135 -4.51 -6.15 22.24
CA ASP A 135 -5.85 -5.80 21.72
C ASP A 135 -6.35 -4.44 22.27
N SER A 136 -6.12 -4.18 23.53
CA SER A 136 -6.44 -2.90 24.16
C SER A 136 -5.60 -1.77 23.57
N ALA A 137 -4.33 -2.03 23.29
CA ALA A 137 -3.44 -1.08 22.62
C ALA A 137 -3.95 -0.73 21.23
N CYS A 138 -4.33 -1.74 20.44
CA CYS A 138 -4.89 -1.57 19.10
C CYS A 138 -6.15 -0.69 19.13
N TYR A 139 -7.08 -0.98 20.03
CA TYR A 139 -8.28 -0.16 20.22
C TYR A 139 -7.94 1.30 20.53
N CYS A 140 -7.00 1.52 21.45
CA CYS A 140 -6.60 2.87 21.85
C CYS A 140 -5.96 3.64 20.69
N TYR A 141 -5.07 3.03 19.93
CA TYR A 141 -4.43 3.69 18.79
C TYR A 141 -5.42 3.98 17.64
N LEU A 142 -6.41 3.10 17.39
CA LEU A 142 -7.48 3.38 16.43
C LEU A 142 -8.31 4.58 16.85
N LYS A 143 -8.66 4.67 18.14
CA LYS A 143 -9.34 5.85 18.68
C LYS A 143 -8.48 7.11 18.60
N SER A 144 -7.19 7.00 18.92
CA SER A 144 -6.24 8.10 18.77
C SER A 144 -6.19 8.61 17.33
N PHE A 145 -6.11 7.71 16.35
CA PHE A 145 -6.09 8.05 14.94
C PHE A 145 -7.38 8.80 14.51
N ASP A 146 -8.55 8.31 14.93
CA ASP A 146 -9.83 8.94 14.64
C ASP A 146 -9.93 10.35 15.24
N TYR A 147 -9.57 10.52 16.50
CA TYR A 147 -9.55 11.82 17.17
C TYR A 147 -8.51 12.77 16.57
N ALA A 148 -7.32 12.30 16.19
CA ALA A 148 -6.30 13.13 15.55
C ALA A 148 -6.78 13.66 14.18
N ASN A 149 -7.48 12.83 13.40
CA ASN A 149 -8.10 13.26 12.13
C ASN A 149 -9.16 14.35 12.34
N ARG A 150 -10.05 14.17 13.33
CA ARG A 150 -11.09 15.17 13.65
C ARG A 150 -10.49 16.46 14.23
N GLY A 151 -9.47 16.33 15.08
CA GLY A 151 -8.75 17.46 15.65
C GLY A 151 -7.91 18.27 14.65
N GLY A 152 -7.74 17.79 13.42
CA GLY A 152 -7.02 18.48 12.34
C GLY A 152 -5.50 18.57 12.52
N LYS A 153 -4.91 17.94 13.55
CA LYS A 153 -3.46 17.93 13.78
C LYS A 153 -2.84 16.71 13.08
N ARG A 154 -2.57 16.86 11.79
CA ARG A 154 -2.10 15.75 10.92
C ARG A 154 -0.67 15.32 11.21
N GLU A 155 0.14 16.17 11.83
CA GLU A 155 1.56 15.91 12.10
C GLU A 155 1.80 14.75 13.08
N VAL A 156 0.81 14.41 13.90
CA VAL A 156 0.91 13.28 14.84
C VAL A 156 0.42 11.94 14.24
N LEU A 157 -0.24 11.98 13.09
CA LEU A 157 -0.81 10.78 12.47
C LEU A 157 0.26 9.76 12.05
N PRO A 158 1.44 10.15 11.50
CA PRO A 158 2.48 9.18 11.16
C PRO A 158 2.90 8.33 12.36
N ASP A 159 3.12 8.93 13.53
CA ASP A 159 3.53 8.21 14.74
C ASP A 159 2.42 7.26 15.25
N ILE A 160 1.16 7.70 15.19
CA ILE A 160 0.04 6.83 15.55
C ILE A 160 -0.07 5.65 14.58
N CYS A 161 0.16 5.88 13.29
CA CYS A 161 0.20 4.82 12.29
C CYS A 161 1.33 3.82 12.54
N LEU A 162 2.52 4.29 12.97
CA LEU A 162 3.64 3.43 13.36
C LEU A 162 3.24 2.55 14.56
N ASN A 163 2.67 3.14 15.59
CA ASN A 163 2.22 2.40 16.77
C ASN A 163 1.17 1.33 16.42
N LEU A 164 0.22 1.66 15.53
CA LEU A 164 -0.76 0.69 15.01
C LEU A 164 -0.08 -0.44 14.23
N ALA A 165 0.87 -0.10 13.36
CA ALA A 165 1.60 -1.08 12.58
C ALA A 165 2.35 -2.06 13.50
N ASP A 166 3.07 -1.55 14.51
CA ASP A 166 3.81 -2.37 15.48
C ASP A 166 2.90 -3.32 16.24
N VAL A 167 1.71 -2.86 16.64
CA VAL A 167 0.72 -3.69 17.34
C VAL A 167 0.18 -4.79 16.43
N TYR A 168 -0.15 -4.49 15.17
CA TYR A 168 -0.61 -5.49 14.23
C TYR A 168 0.47 -6.53 13.91
N VAL A 169 1.73 -6.11 13.79
CA VAL A 169 2.86 -7.03 13.63
C VAL A 169 3.01 -7.96 14.84
N LYS A 170 2.86 -7.44 16.07
CA LYS A 170 2.87 -8.27 17.29
C LYS A 170 1.71 -9.27 17.34
N GLN A 171 0.56 -8.95 16.74
CA GLN A 171 -0.56 -9.89 16.58
C GLN A 171 -0.34 -10.91 15.44
N GLY A 172 0.78 -10.83 14.70
CA GLY A 172 1.03 -11.64 13.50
C GLY A 172 0.22 -11.21 12.27
N ARG A 173 -0.45 -10.07 12.32
CA ARG A 173 -1.23 -9.51 11.22
C ARG A 173 -0.36 -8.61 10.35
N TYR A 174 0.53 -9.24 9.61
CA TYR A 174 1.55 -8.56 8.80
C TYR A 174 0.94 -7.72 7.65
N ASP A 175 -0.23 -8.13 7.14
CA ASP A 175 -1.03 -7.40 6.16
C ASP A 175 -1.41 -6.00 6.66
N LEU A 176 -1.99 -5.92 7.85
CA LEU A 176 -2.35 -4.65 8.47
C LEU A 176 -1.12 -3.86 8.95
N GLY A 177 -0.10 -4.56 9.48
CA GLY A 177 1.17 -3.91 9.85
C GLY A 177 1.78 -3.16 8.66
N SER A 178 1.95 -3.84 7.52
CA SER A 178 2.44 -3.23 6.29
C SER A 178 1.55 -2.06 5.82
N LEU A 179 0.23 -2.24 5.85
CA LEU A 179 -0.73 -1.20 5.49
C LEU A 179 -0.54 0.08 6.31
N TRP A 180 -0.40 -0.04 7.64
CA TRP A 180 -0.26 1.10 8.52
C TRP A 180 1.12 1.76 8.45
N TYR A 181 2.21 1.01 8.24
CA TYR A 181 3.53 1.59 7.92
C TYR A 181 3.49 2.40 6.62
N ASN A 182 2.91 1.85 5.55
CA ASN A 182 2.76 2.57 4.29
C ASN A 182 1.87 3.81 4.43
N ARG A 183 0.82 3.75 5.25
CA ARG A 183 -0.03 4.89 5.57
C ARG A 183 0.74 5.99 6.32
N SER A 184 1.62 5.62 7.26
CA SER A 184 2.53 6.55 7.93
C SER A 184 3.41 7.29 6.91
N LEU A 185 4.06 6.56 5.99
CA LEU A 185 4.87 7.14 4.91
C LEU A 185 4.06 8.07 4.02
N THR A 186 2.87 7.66 3.58
CA THR A 186 2.00 8.47 2.72
C THR A 186 1.60 9.78 3.39
N ILE A 187 1.28 9.75 4.69
CA ILE A 187 0.93 10.96 5.44
C ILE A 187 2.17 11.85 5.62
N ALA A 188 3.32 11.27 5.99
CA ALA A 188 4.58 12.00 6.14
C ALA A 188 5.00 12.69 4.83
N ASP A 189 4.83 12.01 3.68
CA ASP A 189 5.07 12.58 2.35
C ASP A 189 4.12 13.75 2.05
N SER A 190 2.83 13.60 2.35
CA SER A 190 1.82 14.64 2.12
C SER A 190 2.04 15.90 2.95
N LEU A 191 2.74 15.77 4.08
CA LEU A 191 3.08 16.86 5.00
C LEU A 191 4.49 17.41 4.77
N ASN A 192 5.24 16.88 3.78
CA ASN A 192 6.65 17.21 3.55
C ASN A 192 7.50 17.08 4.82
N MET A 193 7.24 16.05 5.64
CA MET A 193 7.99 15.82 6.86
C MET A 193 9.45 15.47 6.57
N PRO A 194 10.39 15.79 7.48
CA PRO A 194 11.79 15.43 7.32
C PRO A 194 11.98 13.94 7.09
N ASP A 195 12.87 13.60 6.19
CA ASP A 195 13.14 12.20 5.83
C ASP A 195 13.53 11.31 7.02
N GLU A 196 14.15 11.89 8.04
CA GLU A 196 14.55 11.19 9.27
C GLU A 196 13.37 10.61 10.03
N GLN A 197 12.19 11.22 9.93
CA GLN A 197 10.96 10.71 10.56
C GLN A 197 10.35 9.50 9.82
N ARG A 198 10.86 9.15 8.64
CA ARG A 198 10.45 7.98 7.85
C ARG A 198 11.19 6.70 8.23
N PHE A 199 12.34 6.84 8.90
CA PHE A 199 13.18 5.69 9.28
C PHE A 199 12.39 4.58 10.01
N PRO A 200 11.53 4.87 11.04
CA PRO A 200 10.82 3.81 11.75
C PRO A 200 9.88 3.01 10.85
N ALA A 201 9.23 3.67 9.87
CA ALA A 201 8.35 2.99 8.93
C ALA A 201 9.15 2.09 7.95
N TYR A 202 10.26 2.57 7.41
CA TYR A 202 11.13 1.74 6.56
C TYR A 202 11.67 0.55 7.32
N TYR A 203 12.10 0.77 8.56
CA TYR A 203 12.58 -0.28 9.42
C TYR A 203 11.48 -1.32 9.73
N GLY A 204 10.28 -0.89 10.08
CA GLY A 204 9.14 -1.76 10.32
C GLY A 204 8.74 -2.58 9.09
N LEU A 205 8.71 -1.96 7.89
CA LEU A 205 8.48 -2.67 6.63
C LEU A 205 9.57 -3.69 6.32
N ALA A 206 10.83 -3.35 6.61
CA ALA A 206 11.93 -4.30 6.45
C ALA A 206 11.75 -5.52 7.36
N GLN A 207 11.36 -5.33 8.63
CA GLN A 207 11.10 -6.41 9.57
C GLN A 207 9.93 -7.30 9.13
N VAL A 208 8.79 -6.70 8.73
CA VAL A 208 7.64 -7.45 8.22
C VAL A 208 8.06 -8.33 7.04
N ASN A 209 8.77 -7.77 6.07
CA ASN A 209 9.22 -8.52 4.91
C ASN A 209 10.28 -9.61 5.26
N MET A 210 11.11 -9.37 6.29
CA MET A 210 12.02 -10.38 6.81
C MET A 210 11.26 -11.57 7.41
N GLU A 211 10.26 -11.33 8.25
CA GLU A 211 9.45 -12.40 8.86
C GLU A 211 8.70 -13.21 7.79
N LEU A 212 8.21 -12.55 6.76
CA LEU A 212 7.53 -13.20 5.64
C LEU A 212 8.48 -13.81 4.59
N ARG A 213 9.80 -13.76 4.82
CA ARG A 213 10.83 -14.28 3.91
C ARG A 213 10.81 -13.62 2.51
N ASP A 214 10.29 -12.41 2.40
CA ASP A 214 10.42 -11.59 1.19
C ASP A 214 11.70 -10.76 1.27
N PHE A 215 12.81 -11.41 1.01
CA PHE A 215 14.12 -10.81 1.20
C PHE A 215 14.44 -9.67 0.23
N SER A 216 13.81 -9.68 -0.93
CA SER A 216 13.97 -8.60 -1.92
C SER A 216 13.39 -7.28 -1.41
N ALA A 217 12.16 -7.31 -0.91
CA ALA A 217 11.53 -6.15 -0.30
C ALA A 217 12.20 -5.77 1.03
N CYS A 218 12.61 -6.77 1.82
CA CYS A 218 13.37 -6.57 3.05
C CYS A 218 14.65 -5.75 2.80
N ASP A 219 15.44 -6.13 1.80
CA ASP A 219 16.66 -5.40 1.42
C ASP A 219 16.38 -3.97 0.99
N TYR A 220 15.38 -3.79 0.13
CA TYR A 220 14.97 -2.48 -0.34
C TYR A 220 14.66 -1.51 0.83
N TYR A 221 13.89 -1.95 1.80
CA TYR A 221 13.54 -1.12 2.94
C TYR A 221 14.70 -0.91 3.91
N TYR A 222 15.55 -1.91 4.14
CA TYR A 222 16.77 -1.71 4.93
C TYR A 222 17.75 -0.73 4.26
N ASP A 223 17.86 -0.74 2.94
CA ASP A 223 18.73 0.18 2.21
C ASP A 223 18.18 1.63 2.27
N LEU A 224 16.85 1.80 2.26
CA LEU A 224 16.23 3.09 2.55
C LEU A 224 16.53 3.56 3.99
N ALA A 225 16.41 2.67 4.96
CA ALA A 225 16.71 2.96 6.37
C ALA A 225 18.20 3.28 6.58
N TYR A 226 19.11 2.62 5.85
CA TYR A 226 20.55 2.80 5.96
C TYR A 226 21.02 4.21 5.65
N LYS A 227 20.29 4.96 4.82
CA LYS A 227 20.62 6.36 4.50
C LYS A 227 20.70 7.26 5.74
N TYR A 228 20.05 6.85 6.83
CA TYR A 228 20.01 7.58 8.10
C TYR A 228 20.91 6.99 9.18
N TYR A 229 21.69 5.93 8.86
CA TYR A 229 22.46 5.15 9.82
C TYR A 229 23.39 6.02 10.69
N ASP A 230 24.06 7.00 10.11
CA ASP A 230 25.00 7.85 10.86
C ASP A 230 24.31 8.73 11.90
N LYS A 231 23.06 9.11 11.64
CA LYS A 231 22.23 9.94 12.55
C LYS A 231 21.48 9.11 13.61
N MET A 232 21.46 7.79 13.50
CA MET A 232 20.80 6.90 14.45
C MET A 232 21.45 6.95 15.82
N HIS A 233 20.61 6.89 16.88
CA HIS A 233 21.06 6.65 18.24
C HIS A 233 21.78 5.29 18.34
N PRO A 234 22.74 5.07 19.25
CA PRO A 234 23.42 3.77 19.42
C PRO A 234 22.47 2.56 19.54
N PHE A 235 21.38 2.71 20.26
CA PHE A 235 20.33 1.67 20.36
C PHE A 235 19.70 1.35 19.01
N GLU A 236 19.36 2.34 18.20
CA GLU A 236 18.81 2.16 16.86
C GLU A 236 19.82 1.51 15.91
N LYS A 237 21.10 1.93 15.99
CA LYS A 237 22.20 1.28 15.25
C LYS A 237 22.33 -0.19 15.58
N HIS A 238 22.24 -0.53 16.86
CA HIS A 238 22.24 -1.92 17.31
C HIS A 238 21.06 -2.68 16.71
N ILE A 239 19.83 -2.18 16.86
CA ILE A 239 18.62 -2.81 16.33
C ILE A 239 18.74 -3.02 14.81
N TYR A 240 19.15 -1.97 14.07
CA TYR A 240 19.35 -2.04 12.62
C TYR A 240 20.34 -3.17 12.26
N LEU A 241 21.54 -3.19 12.87
CA LEU A 241 22.58 -4.17 12.56
C LEU A 241 22.16 -5.58 12.95
N ASN A 242 21.55 -5.74 14.13
CA ASN A 242 21.11 -7.04 14.63
C ASN A 242 20.03 -7.64 13.70
N ASN A 243 19.04 -6.88 13.32
CA ASN A 243 17.96 -7.37 12.48
C ASN A 243 18.38 -7.52 11.00
N ARG A 244 19.31 -6.68 10.51
CA ARG A 244 19.93 -6.92 9.21
C ARG A 244 20.72 -8.25 9.23
N GLY A 245 21.40 -8.57 10.33
CA GLY A 245 22.05 -9.86 10.57
C GLY A 245 21.03 -11.02 10.53
N ASN A 246 19.88 -10.86 11.19
CA ASN A 246 18.79 -11.84 11.16
C ASN A 246 18.26 -12.08 9.74
N SER A 247 18.15 -11.03 8.92
CA SER A 247 17.74 -11.17 7.53
C SER A 247 18.66 -12.09 6.74
N TYR A 248 19.98 -11.97 6.91
CA TYR A 248 20.95 -12.86 6.28
C TYR A 248 20.95 -14.26 6.91
N TYR A 249 20.74 -14.38 8.22
CA TYR A 249 20.55 -15.66 8.90
C TYR A 249 19.38 -16.45 8.30
N TYR A 250 18.24 -15.80 8.06
CA TYR A 250 17.08 -16.46 7.45
C TYR A 250 17.30 -16.89 5.99
N ARG A 251 18.20 -16.22 5.28
CA ARG A 251 18.66 -16.64 3.93
C ARG A 251 19.69 -17.75 3.95
N GLN A 252 20.14 -18.16 5.13
CA GLN A 252 21.23 -19.11 5.33
C GLN A 252 22.61 -18.56 4.89
N ASP A 253 22.74 -17.24 4.68
CA ASP A 253 24.05 -16.58 4.48
C ASP A 253 24.65 -16.23 5.86
N TYR A 254 25.13 -17.27 6.51
CA TYR A 254 25.66 -17.19 7.87
C TYR A 254 26.94 -16.35 7.97
N MET A 255 27.73 -16.29 6.89
CA MET A 255 28.93 -15.48 6.89
C MET A 255 28.64 -13.98 6.88
N THR A 256 27.66 -13.56 6.11
CA THR A 256 27.20 -12.16 6.12
C THR A 256 26.46 -11.82 7.41
N ALA A 257 25.62 -12.72 7.93
CA ALA A 257 24.97 -12.57 9.23
C ALA A 257 26.02 -12.34 10.35
N LEU A 258 27.10 -13.14 10.36
CA LEU A 258 28.20 -13.01 11.31
C LEU A 258 28.86 -11.62 11.25
N LYS A 259 29.05 -11.06 10.05
CA LYS A 259 29.62 -9.70 9.89
C LYS A 259 28.73 -8.65 10.55
N TYR A 260 27.40 -8.72 10.32
CA TYR A 260 26.46 -7.79 10.91
C TYR A 260 26.36 -7.92 12.43
N PHE A 261 26.29 -9.14 12.98
CA PHE A 261 26.27 -9.34 14.43
C PHE A 261 27.56 -8.90 15.12
N ARG A 262 28.73 -9.08 14.49
CA ARG A 262 30.00 -8.54 15.00
C ARG A 262 30.00 -7.02 15.02
N ARG A 263 29.47 -6.38 13.96
CA ARG A 263 29.31 -4.91 13.93
C ARG A 263 28.34 -4.44 15.02
N SER A 264 27.23 -5.15 15.21
CA SER A 264 26.28 -4.88 16.29
C SER A 264 26.95 -4.99 17.66
N LEU A 265 27.70 -6.07 17.91
CA LEU A 265 28.45 -6.24 19.15
C LEU A 265 29.48 -5.12 19.37
N ALA A 266 30.16 -4.67 18.31
CA ALA A 266 31.14 -3.57 18.39
C ALA A 266 30.47 -2.25 18.80
N VAL A 267 29.24 -1.98 18.31
CA VAL A 267 28.46 -0.79 18.72
C VAL A 267 28.12 -0.88 20.20
N VAL A 268 27.46 -1.96 20.65
CA VAL A 268 26.97 -2.05 22.04
C VAL A 268 28.10 -2.17 23.07
N ASN A 269 29.29 -2.59 22.67
CA ASN A 269 30.46 -2.63 23.56
C ASN A 269 31.00 -1.26 23.94
N GLN A 270 30.67 -0.22 23.17
CA GLN A 270 31.07 1.17 23.45
C GLN A 270 30.19 1.81 24.54
N TYR A 271 29.05 1.21 24.88
CA TYR A 271 28.07 1.74 25.81
C TYR A 271 27.83 0.79 26.97
N PRO A 272 28.27 1.10 28.21
CA PRO A 272 28.14 0.22 29.37
C PRO A 272 26.68 -0.13 29.74
N ASP A 273 25.75 0.79 29.53
CA ASP A 273 24.32 0.67 29.80
C ASP A 273 23.59 -0.27 28.84
N MET A 274 24.17 -0.59 27.67
CA MET A 274 23.61 -1.52 26.69
C MET A 274 23.95 -2.99 26.98
N THR A 275 23.85 -3.40 28.26
CA THR A 275 24.19 -4.77 28.66
C THR A 275 23.22 -5.81 28.15
N PHE A 276 21.92 -5.49 28.09
CA PHE A 276 20.91 -6.39 27.57
C PHE A 276 21.13 -6.65 26.06
N GLU A 277 21.31 -5.63 25.28
CA GLU A 277 21.52 -5.68 23.82
C GLU A 277 22.82 -6.42 23.48
N ARG A 278 23.84 -6.23 24.30
CA ARG A 278 25.12 -6.96 24.18
C ARG A 278 24.91 -8.47 24.32
N ASN A 279 24.20 -8.88 25.36
CA ASN A 279 23.94 -10.31 25.61
C ASN A 279 22.97 -10.89 24.56
N LEU A 280 21.99 -10.13 24.08
CA LEU A 280 21.12 -10.55 22.98
C LEU A 280 21.92 -10.79 21.68
N THR A 281 22.85 -9.90 21.35
CA THR A 281 23.76 -10.08 20.19
C THR A 281 24.64 -11.33 20.34
N MET A 282 25.05 -11.65 21.57
CA MET A 282 25.83 -12.87 21.84
C MET A 282 25.03 -14.15 21.59
N ILE A 283 23.70 -14.17 21.85
CA ILE A 283 22.85 -15.31 21.48
C ILE A 283 22.90 -15.54 19.96
N ASN A 284 22.74 -14.47 19.16
CA ASN A 284 22.76 -14.56 17.71
C ASN A 284 24.13 -14.99 17.17
N LEU A 285 25.22 -14.51 17.78
CA LEU A 285 26.56 -14.96 17.44
C LEU A 285 26.77 -16.47 17.78
N GLY A 286 26.27 -16.89 18.93
CA GLY A 286 26.28 -18.32 19.32
C GLY A 286 25.59 -19.20 18.30
N GLU A 287 24.40 -18.80 17.86
CA GLU A 287 23.62 -19.52 16.83
C GLU A 287 24.37 -19.59 15.50
N VAL A 288 24.90 -18.48 15.01
CA VAL A 288 25.61 -18.45 13.73
C VAL A 288 26.88 -19.29 13.79
N PHE A 289 27.63 -19.26 14.90
CA PHE A 289 28.81 -20.12 15.05
C PHE A 289 28.44 -21.62 15.12
N LEU A 290 27.30 -21.98 15.73
CA LEU A 290 26.77 -23.34 15.65
C LEU A 290 26.53 -23.78 14.21
N LEU A 291 25.90 -22.92 13.41
CA LEU A 291 25.58 -23.23 12.02
C LEU A 291 26.84 -23.31 11.14
N LEU A 292 27.87 -22.54 11.47
CA LEU A 292 29.18 -22.58 10.83
C LEU A 292 30.10 -23.70 11.36
N ASN A 293 29.59 -24.59 12.25
CA ASN A 293 30.32 -25.69 12.90
C ASN A 293 31.52 -25.23 13.74
N ASN A 294 31.57 -23.97 14.18
CA ASN A 294 32.57 -23.47 15.11
C ASN A 294 32.06 -23.62 16.55
N THR A 295 32.21 -24.81 17.09
CA THR A 295 31.70 -25.19 18.42
C THR A 295 32.35 -24.42 19.58
N ASP A 296 33.63 -24.03 19.46
CA ASP A 296 34.34 -23.31 20.50
C ASP A 296 33.82 -21.89 20.66
N SER A 297 33.71 -21.16 19.53
CA SER A 297 33.11 -19.81 19.53
C SER A 297 31.65 -19.83 19.97
N ALA A 298 30.86 -20.80 19.51
CA ALA A 298 29.48 -20.97 19.94
C ALA A 298 29.39 -21.17 21.46
N SER A 299 30.18 -22.07 22.00
CA SER A 299 30.27 -22.34 23.45
C SER A 299 30.59 -21.06 24.23
N TYR A 300 31.62 -20.33 23.79
CA TYR A 300 32.06 -19.10 24.46
C TYR A 300 30.91 -18.07 24.56
N TYR A 301 30.28 -17.76 23.44
CA TYR A 301 29.20 -16.74 23.44
C TYR A 301 27.98 -17.17 24.22
N LEU A 302 27.52 -18.44 24.05
CA LEU A 302 26.34 -18.96 24.71
C LEU A 302 26.50 -19.06 26.24
N GLN A 303 27.65 -19.51 26.71
CA GLN A 303 27.92 -19.59 28.15
C GLN A 303 28.01 -18.19 28.78
N LYS A 304 28.65 -17.25 28.09
CA LYS A 304 28.82 -15.87 28.57
C LYS A 304 27.49 -15.16 28.73
N CYS A 305 26.57 -15.24 27.77
CA CYS A 305 25.27 -14.55 27.84
C CYS A 305 24.29 -15.30 28.76
N ARG A 306 24.40 -16.62 28.93
CA ARG A 306 23.50 -17.42 29.76
C ARG A 306 23.45 -16.92 31.22
N GLY A 307 24.61 -16.61 31.81
CA GLY A 307 24.69 -16.11 33.19
C GLY A 307 23.96 -14.81 33.42
N PHE A 308 24.02 -13.92 32.45
CA PHE A 308 23.28 -12.64 32.49
C PHE A 308 21.75 -12.86 32.46
N PHE A 309 21.25 -13.64 31.49
CA PHE A 309 19.80 -13.87 31.38
C PHE A 309 19.24 -14.72 32.53
N ASP A 310 20.05 -15.56 33.13
CA ASP A 310 19.69 -16.30 34.35
C ASP A 310 19.52 -15.35 35.54
N SER A 311 20.43 -14.37 35.70
CA SER A 311 20.37 -13.38 36.78
C SER A 311 19.14 -12.45 36.71
N ILE A 312 18.59 -12.21 35.54
CA ILE A 312 17.38 -11.37 35.32
C ILE A 312 16.13 -12.21 35.08
N HIS A 313 16.22 -13.53 35.21
CA HIS A 313 15.11 -14.49 35.00
C HIS A 313 14.37 -14.32 33.66
N HIS A 314 15.10 -14.03 32.57
CA HIS A 314 14.51 -13.81 31.26
C HIS A 314 14.23 -15.13 30.53
N SER A 315 13.03 -15.66 30.70
CA SER A 315 12.63 -16.99 30.23
C SER A 315 12.84 -17.22 28.74
N THR A 316 12.44 -16.30 27.87
CA THR A 316 12.56 -16.43 26.40
C THR A 316 14.03 -16.55 25.95
N ALA A 317 14.92 -15.73 26.51
CA ALA A 317 16.34 -15.79 26.17
C ALA A 317 16.99 -17.10 26.67
N LEU A 318 16.69 -17.52 27.91
CA LEU A 318 17.17 -18.78 28.48
C LEU A 318 16.71 -19.99 27.65
N TYR A 319 15.45 -19.97 27.22
CA TYR A 319 14.91 -20.99 26.32
C TYR A 319 15.71 -21.09 25.02
N CYS A 320 15.98 -19.94 24.37
CA CYS A 320 16.78 -19.90 23.15
C CYS A 320 18.20 -20.45 23.39
N ILE A 321 18.88 -19.98 24.43
CA ILE A 321 20.24 -20.36 24.76
C ILE A 321 20.31 -21.86 25.10
N ASP A 322 19.42 -22.40 25.93
CA ASP A 322 19.42 -23.81 26.30
C ASP A 322 19.12 -24.73 25.11
N THR A 323 18.29 -24.27 24.15
CA THR A 323 18.06 -24.96 22.86
C THR A 323 19.32 -24.98 21.99
N GLN A 324 20.06 -23.89 21.93
CA GLN A 324 21.32 -23.80 21.18
C GLN A 324 22.44 -24.64 21.89
N LEU A 325 22.48 -24.63 23.21
CA LEU A 325 23.42 -25.48 23.98
C LEU A 325 23.10 -26.96 23.82
N MET A 326 21.84 -27.35 23.63
CA MET A 326 21.47 -28.71 23.25
C MET A 326 22.07 -29.10 21.89
N GLU A 327 21.91 -28.26 20.87
CA GLU A 327 22.50 -28.50 19.54
C GLU A 327 24.04 -28.54 19.61
N LEU A 328 24.65 -27.65 20.40
CA LEU A 328 26.10 -27.69 20.65
C LEU A 328 26.56 -29.04 21.19
N ALA A 329 25.86 -29.57 22.21
CA ALA A 329 26.17 -30.87 22.79
C ALA A 329 26.03 -32.03 21.78
N LEU A 330 25.01 -31.94 20.88
CA LEU A 330 24.84 -32.91 19.79
C LEU A 330 26.02 -32.89 18.81
N LYS A 331 26.47 -31.69 18.43
CA LYS A 331 27.62 -31.51 17.52
C LYS A 331 28.92 -32.02 18.14
N GLN A 332 29.04 -31.91 19.47
CA GLN A 332 30.17 -32.48 20.24
C GLN A 332 30.03 -34.00 20.51
N GLY A 333 28.96 -34.64 20.04
CA GLY A 333 28.71 -36.07 20.24
C GLY A 333 28.15 -36.41 21.63
N ASN A 334 27.90 -35.46 22.49
CA ASN A 334 27.42 -35.68 23.86
C ASN A 334 25.89 -35.67 23.95
N VAL A 335 25.28 -36.81 23.58
CA VAL A 335 23.80 -36.98 23.60
C VAL A 335 23.24 -36.90 25.04
N ALA A 336 23.99 -37.30 26.06
CA ALA A 336 23.54 -37.22 27.45
C ALA A 336 23.38 -35.78 27.90
N LEU A 337 24.36 -34.92 27.61
CA LEU A 337 24.31 -33.49 27.89
C LEU A 337 23.19 -32.82 27.06
N ALA A 338 23.01 -33.20 25.80
CA ALA A 338 21.94 -32.68 24.98
C ALA A 338 20.56 -32.98 25.59
N ARG A 339 20.35 -34.17 26.12
CA ARG A 339 19.13 -34.58 26.85
C ARG A 339 18.88 -33.73 28.10
N GLU A 340 19.94 -33.45 28.87
CA GLU A 340 19.86 -32.58 30.05
C GLU A 340 19.44 -31.16 29.68
N ARG A 341 20.06 -30.59 28.64
CA ARG A 341 19.74 -29.26 28.14
C ARG A 341 18.32 -29.18 27.59
N LEU A 342 17.83 -30.18 26.88
CA LEU A 342 16.47 -30.29 26.42
C LEU A 342 15.47 -30.24 27.59
N LYS A 343 15.71 -30.96 28.67
CA LYS A 343 14.84 -30.91 29.87
C LYS A 343 14.75 -29.53 30.50
N LYS A 344 15.82 -28.73 30.41
CA LYS A 344 15.81 -27.32 30.87
C LYS A 344 15.02 -26.41 29.92
N ALA A 345 15.22 -26.56 28.62
CA ALA A 345 14.54 -25.76 27.61
C ALA A 345 12.99 -25.94 27.58
N VAL A 346 12.50 -27.17 27.83
CA VAL A 346 11.04 -27.47 27.78
C VAL A 346 10.23 -26.84 28.92
N LYS A 347 10.86 -26.24 29.92
CA LYS A 347 10.17 -25.68 31.09
C LYS A 347 9.53 -24.28 30.84
N TYR A 348 9.68 -23.69 29.67
CA TYR A 348 9.20 -22.36 29.36
C TYR A 348 7.92 -22.42 28.51
N ASP A 349 6.82 -21.90 29.01
CA ASP A 349 5.49 -22.02 28.42
C ASP A 349 5.25 -21.04 27.25
N GLU A 350 5.92 -19.89 27.23
CA GLU A 350 5.77 -18.89 26.16
C GLU A 350 7.04 -18.77 25.32
N VAL A 351 6.92 -19.08 24.04
CA VAL A 351 7.99 -18.99 23.05
C VAL A 351 7.55 -18.16 21.86
N GLU A 352 8.37 -17.19 21.48
CA GLU A 352 8.10 -16.38 20.28
C GLU A 352 8.00 -17.26 19.02
N PRO A 353 7.07 -16.98 18.08
CA PRO A 353 6.82 -17.82 16.91
C PRO A 353 8.07 -18.11 16.05
N ASN A 354 8.95 -17.12 15.84
CA ASN A 354 10.20 -17.26 15.11
C ASN A 354 11.20 -18.20 15.79
N MET A 355 11.16 -18.27 17.13
CA MET A 355 12.00 -19.20 17.91
C MET A 355 11.50 -20.64 17.81
N ILE A 356 10.21 -20.86 17.62
CA ILE A 356 9.61 -22.19 17.45
C ILE A 356 10.25 -22.91 16.24
N HIS A 357 10.43 -22.20 15.13
CA HIS A 357 11.03 -22.78 13.93
C HIS A 357 12.47 -23.25 14.17
N VAL A 358 13.28 -22.45 14.87
CA VAL A 358 14.66 -22.81 15.23
C VAL A 358 14.68 -24.03 16.17
N ARG A 359 13.84 -24.00 17.20
CA ARG A 359 13.68 -25.12 18.13
C ARG A 359 13.31 -26.40 17.41
N ASN A 360 12.29 -26.40 16.61
CA ASN A 360 11.80 -27.59 15.92
C ASN A 360 12.88 -28.21 15.04
N ARG A 361 13.69 -27.38 14.36
CA ARG A 361 14.86 -27.84 13.59
C ARG A 361 15.88 -28.60 14.47
N TYR A 362 16.18 -28.08 15.66
CA TYR A 362 17.12 -28.71 16.57
C TYR A 362 16.54 -29.94 17.27
N LEU A 363 15.24 -29.92 17.62
CA LEU A 363 14.54 -31.09 18.15
C LEU A 363 14.45 -32.21 17.13
N GLN A 364 14.15 -31.91 15.86
CA GLN A 364 14.20 -32.88 14.78
C GLN A 364 15.57 -33.58 14.74
N ARG A 365 16.66 -32.82 14.70
CA ARG A 365 18.04 -33.40 14.68
C ARG A 365 18.34 -34.21 15.91
N TYR A 366 17.90 -33.75 17.09
CA TYR A 366 18.06 -34.51 18.31
C TYR A 366 17.38 -35.89 18.24
N TYR A 367 16.11 -35.92 17.82
CA TYR A 367 15.35 -37.15 17.72
C TYR A 367 15.83 -38.07 16.60
N GLU A 368 16.32 -37.52 15.49
CA GLU A 368 17.05 -38.31 14.47
C GLU A 368 18.30 -39.00 15.05
N LYS A 369 19.07 -38.24 15.83
CA LYS A 369 20.32 -38.76 16.43
C LYS A 369 20.08 -39.86 17.49
N VAL A 370 18.96 -39.79 18.20
CA VAL A 370 18.56 -40.81 19.17
C VAL A 370 17.71 -41.95 18.57
N GLY A 371 17.42 -41.91 17.27
CA GLY A 371 16.65 -42.93 16.54
C GLY A 371 15.14 -42.86 16.70
N ASP A 372 14.61 -41.79 17.28
CA ASP A 372 13.18 -41.59 17.44
C ASP A 372 12.59 -40.81 16.23
N TYR A 373 12.45 -41.50 15.12
CA TYR A 373 12.00 -40.92 13.86
C TYR A 373 10.54 -40.43 13.90
N LYS A 374 9.73 -40.93 14.83
CA LYS A 374 8.34 -40.47 15.00
C LYS A 374 8.31 -39.01 15.49
N HIS A 375 9.06 -38.70 16.53
CA HIS A 375 9.18 -37.32 17.02
C HIS A 375 9.94 -36.42 16.05
N ALA A 376 11.00 -36.94 15.39
CA ALA A 376 11.69 -36.19 14.35
C ALA A 376 10.74 -35.75 13.23
N TYR A 377 9.92 -36.66 12.71
CA TYR A 377 8.91 -36.38 11.69
C TYR A 377 7.85 -35.37 12.17
N HIS A 378 7.42 -35.47 13.43
CA HIS A 378 6.49 -34.52 14.01
C HIS A 378 7.03 -33.09 13.94
N TYR A 379 8.27 -32.84 14.37
CA TYR A 379 8.86 -31.48 14.33
C TYR A 379 9.15 -30.99 12.92
N LEU A 380 9.52 -31.88 12.00
CA LEU A 380 9.64 -31.55 10.59
C LEU A 380 8.30 -31.07 10.01
N LYS A 381 7.22 -31.82 10.27
CA LYS A 381 5.87 -31.48 9.82
C LYS A 381 5.39 -30.14 10.39
N GLU A 382 5.65 -29.86 11.67
CA GLU A 382 5.31 -28.59 12.29
C GLU A 382 6.07 -27.42 11.66
N ASN A 383 7.34 -27.58 11.28
CA ASN A 383 8.07 -26.55 10.55
C ASN A 383 7.51 -26.30 9.17
N HIS A 384 7.11 -27.33 8.44
CA HIS A 384 6.43 -27.15 7.15
C HIS A 384 5.12 -26.37 7.30
N ARG A 385 4.33 -26.64 8.36
CA ARG A 385 3.11 -25.89 8.67
C ARG A 385 3.39 -24.41 8.94
N ILE A 386 4.48 -24.10 9.64
CA ILE A 386 4.92 -22.72 9.88
C ILE A 386 5.30 -22.03 8.57
N ASP A 387 6.08 -22.70 7.70
CA ASP A 387 6.49 -22.17 6.40
C ASP A 387 5.29 -21.91 5.48
N ASP A 388 4.28 -22.77 5.49
CA ASP A 388 3.03 -22.57 4.76
C ASP A 388 2.24 -21.37 5.31
N SER A 389 2.21 -21.21 6.64
CA SER A 389 1.57 -20.06 7.27
C SER A 389 2.26 -18.74 6.87
N ILE A 390 3.59 -18.70 6.91
CA ILE A 390 4.40 -17.55 6.48
C ILE A 390 4.12 -17.21 5.02
N ARG A 391 4.01 -18.22 4.15
CA ARG A 391 3.69 -18.04 2.74
C ARG A 391 2.31 -17.44 2.54
N ASN A 392 1.31 -17.94 3.27
CA ASN A 392 -0.06 -17.43 3.20
C ASN A 392 -0.16 -15.97 3.68
N GLU A 393 0.53 -15.64 4.78
CA GLU A 393 0.57 -14.26 5.29
C GLU A 393 1.29 -13.31 4.30
N ARG A 394 2.33 -13.76 3.61
CA ARG A 394 2.97 -12.99 2.55
C ARG A 394 2.01 -12.68 1.39
N VAL A 395 1.21 -13.67 0.98
CA VAL A 395 0.19 -13.47 -0.06
C VAL A 395 -0.85 -12.44 0.38
N LYS A 396 -1.35 -12.55 1.62
CA LYS A 396 -2.30 -11.58 2.18
C LYS A 396 -1.72 -10.16 2.22
N MET A 397 -0.48 -10.01 2.68
CA MET A 397 0.20 -8.71 2.72
C MET A 397 0.33 -8.11 1.32
N ARG A 398 0.74 -8.89 0.32
CA ARG A 398 0.84 -8.42 -1.06
C ARG A 398 -0.51 -8.01 -1.63
N ALA A 399 -1.57 -8.74 -1.31
CA ALA A 399 -2.92 -8.36 -1.68
C ALA A 399 -3.33 -7.02 -1.07
N ALA A 400 -3.08 -6.82 0.21
CA ALA A 400 -3.38 -5.58 0.91
C ALA A 400 -2.59 -4.37 0.35
N GLU A 401 -1.31 -4.56 0.00
CA GLU A 401 -0.49 -3.52 -0.64
C GLU A 401 -1.04 -3.10 -2.01
N ILE A 402 -1.47 -4.08 -2.82
CA ILE A 402 -2.08 -3.83 -4.12
C ILE A 402 -3.41 -3.09 -3.97
N GLU A 403 -4.25 -3.50 -3.02
CA GLU A 403 -5.53 -2.84 -2.72
C GLU A 403 -5.32 -1.40 -2.25
N LEU A 404 -4.33 -1.16 -1.38
CA LEU A 404 -3.98 0.19 -0.95
C LEU A 404 -3.58 1.07 -2.13
N LYS A 405 -2.70 0.58 -2.99
CA LYS A 405 -2.26 1.30 -4.18
C LYS A 405 -3.44 1.64 -5.09
N TYR A 406 -4.30 0.64 -5.35
CA TYR A 406 -5.51 0.84 -6.15
C TYR A 406 -6.45 1.90 -5.56
N THR A 407 -6.67 1.87 -4.24
CA THR A 407 -7.52 2.86 -3.58
C THR A 407 -6.92 4.27 -3.61
N GLN A 408 -5.60 4.39 -3.49
CA GLN A 408 -4.88 5.66 -3.65
C GLN A 408 -5.02 6.21 -5.08
N ASP A 409 -4.75 5.37 -6.09
CA ASP A 409 -4.85 5.74 -7.50
C ASP A 409 -6.30 6.12 -7.86
N SER A 410 -7.29 5.37 -7.38
CA SER A 410 -8.72 5.69 -7.56
C SER A 410 -9.10 7.01 -6.89
N THR A 411 -8.55 7.31 -5.72
CA THR A 411 -8.81 8.55 -4.99
C THR A 411 -8.17 9.75 -5.71
N LEU A 412 -6.96 9.60 -6.23
CA LEU A 412 -6.29 10.63 -7.05
C LEU A 412 -7.09 10.89 -8.32
N MET A 413 -7.54 9.85 -9.00
CA MET A 413 -8.36 9.95 -10.21
C MET A 413 -9.70 10.66 -9.94
N LYS A 414 -10.37 10.32 -8.82
CA LYS A 414 -11.59 11.04 -8.40
C LYS A 414 -11.35 12.52 -8.12
N LYS A 415 -10.22 12.86 -7.47
CA LYS A 415 -9.84 14.25 -7.24
C LYS A 415 -9.56 14.98 -8.55
N GLU A 416 -8.87 14.35 -9.48
CA GLU A 416 -8.56 14.90 -10.80
C GLU A 416 -9.85 15.16 -11.62
N ILE A 417 -10.79 14.20 -11.58
CA ILE A 417 -12.12 14.37 -12.18
C ILE A 417 -12.85 15.55 -11.53
N SER A 418 -12.85 15.62 -10.18
CA SER A 418 -13.52 16.72 -9.46
C SER A 418 -12.87 18.08 -9.74
N ILE A 419 -11.55 18.14 -9.91
CA ILE A 419 -10.84 19.36 -10.33
C ILE A 419 -11.27 19.75 -11.74
N ARG A 420 -11.28 18.80 -12.69
CA ARG A 420 -11.73 19.03 -14.06
C ARG A 420 -13.20 19.48 -14.15
N GLU A 421 -14.06 18.89 -13.31
CA GLU A 421 -15.46 19.32 -13.20
C GLU A 421 -15.58 20.77 -12.69
N LYS A 422 -14.79 21.15 -11.68
CA LYS A 422 -14.73 22.54 -11.18
C LYS A 422 -14.15 23.49 -12.22
N GLU A 423 -13.09 23.10 -12.92
CA GLU A 423 -12.53 23.88 -14.03
C GLU A 423 -13.56 24.09 -15.14
N ASN A 424 -14.32 23.05 -15.49
CA ASN A 424 -15.41 23.15 -16.45
C ASN A 424 -16.54 24.06 -15.96
N GLN A 425 -16.90 24.01 -14.67
CA GLN A 425 -17.88 24.93 -14.08
C GLN A 425 -17.40 26.38 -14.11
N VAL A 426 -16.14 26.62 -13.80
CA VAL A 426 -15.52 27.96 -13.92
C VAL A 426 -15.51 28.42 -15.38
N LEU A 427 -15.20 27.52 -16.32
CA LEU A 427 -15.24 27.80 -17.74
C LEU A 427 -16.67 28.16 -18.21
N GLN A 428 -17.66 27.40 -17.72
CA GLN A 428 -19.09 27.70 -17.98
C GLN A 428 -19.51 29.05 -17.39
N LEU A 429 -19.06 29.39 -16.18
CA LEU A 429 -19.33 30.71 -15.58
C LEU A 429 -18.66 31.82 -16.37
N HIS A 430 -17.42 31.64 -16.83
CA HIS A 430 -16.76 32.58 -17.72
C HIS A 430 -17.50 32.70 -19.08
N GLN A 431 -17.95 31.58 -19.64
CA GLN A 431 -18.76 31.59 -20.87
C GLN A 431 -20.09 32.32 -20.68
N LEU A 432 -20.74 32.14 -19.52
CA LEU A 432 -21.96 32.87 -19.18
C LEU A 432 -21.70 34.38 -19.04
N MET A 433 -20.58 34.74 -18.39
CA MET A 433 -20.16 36.14 -18.23
C MET A 433 -19.81 36.77 -19.59
N TYR A 434 -19.07 36.04 -20.44
CA TYR A 434 -18.80 36.48 -21.83
C TYR A 434 -20.09 36.51 -22.67
N GLY A 435 -21.04 35.60 -22.43
CA GLY A 435 -22.36 35.58 -23.04
C GLY A 435 -23.21 36.84 -22.68
N ILE A 436 -23.16 37.28 -21.41
CA ILE A 436 -23.81 38.50 -20.94
C ILE A 436 -23.14 39.73 -21.56
N VAL A 437 -21.82 39.80 -21.58
CA VAL A 437 -21.05 40.86 -22.22
C VAL A 437 -21.30 40.86 -23.75
N GLY A 438 -21.28 39.65 -24.36
CA GLY A 438 -21.62 39.47 -25.78
C GLY A 438 -23.06 39.79 -26.12
N GLY A 439 -24.01 39.55 -25.20
CA GLY A 439 -25.43 39.93 -25.35
C GLY A 439 -25.64 41.43 -25.43
N CYS A 440 -24.85 42.22 -24.71
CA CYS A 440 -24.83 43.70 -24.85
C CYS A 440 -24.29 44.14 -26.23
N PHE A 441 -23.31 43.39 -26.79
CA PHE A 441 -22.83 43.65 -28.17
C PHE A 441 -23.80 43.13 -29.25
N LEU A 442 -24.59 42.08 -28.97
CA LEU A 442 -25.56 41.50 -29.90
C LEU A 442 -26.76 42.40 -30.13
N LEU A 443 -27.15 43.28 -29.17
CA LEU A 443 -28.15 44.30 -29.38
C LEU A 443 -27.70 45.31 -30.47
N ILE A 444 -26.43 45.52 -30.67
CA ILE A 444 -25.83 46.36 -31.71
C ILE A 444 -25.70 45.59 -33.03
N ALA A 445 -25.56 44.25 -32.95
CA ALA A 445 -25.28 43.38 -34.12
C ALA A 445 -26.56 42.79 -34.79
N VAL A 446 -27.76 42.99 -34.21
CA VAL A 446 -29.03 42.41 -34.72
C VAL A 446 -29.36 42.89 -36.15
N VAL A 447 -28.89 44.07 -36.55
CA VAL A 447 -29.08 44.58 -37.91
C VAL A 447 -28.22 43.81 -38.95
N SER A 448 -27.06 43.28 -38.53
CA SER A 448 -26.14 42.49 -39.39
C SER A 448 -26.49 40.99 -39.44
N ALA A 449 -27.31 40.51 -38.48
CA ALA A 449 -27.53 39.07 -38.24
C ALA A 449 -28.45 38.39 -39.31
N VAL A 450 -29.25 39.12 -40.02
CA VAL A 450 -30.16 38.54 -41.05
C VAL A 450 -29.38 37.96 -42.24
N ILE A 451 -28.21 38.52 -42.55
CA ILE A 451 -27.37 38.02 -43.65
C ILE A 451 -26.55 36.77 -43.23
N LEU A 452 -26.16 36.67 -41.93
CA LEU A 452 -25.39 35.54 -41.39
C LEU A 452 -26.27 34.31 -41.06
N TYR A 453 -27.58 34.47 -40.95
CA TYR A 453 -28.52 33.40 -40.57
C TYR A 453 -28.54 32.23 -41.55
N ARG A 454 -28.43 32.49 -42.85
CA ARG A 454 -28.43 31.44 -43.89
C ARG A 454 -27.11 30.64 -43.96
N LYS A 455 -26.01 31.26 -43.50
CA LYS A 455 -24.74 30.55 -43.46
C LYS A 455 -24.65 29.60 -42.25
N ARG A 456 -25.28 29.97 -41.14
CA ARG A 456 -25.28 29.21 -39.87
C ARG A 456 -26.04 27.88 -39.89
N GLN A 457 -27.01 27.68 -40.78
CA GLN A 457 -27.72 26.39 -40.83
C GLN A 457 -26.82 25.22 -41.31
N ARG A 458 -25.90 25.48 -42.26
CA ARG A 458 -24.96 24.46 -42.74
C ARG A 458 -23.90 24.08 -41.70
N ASP A 459 -23.49 25.04 -40.86
CA ASP A 459 -22.45 24.79 -39.85
C ASP A 459 -23.03 24.02 -38.65
N ARG A 460 -24.33 24.14 -38.35
CA ARG A 460 -25.01 23.40 -37.25
C ARG A 460 -25.10 21.90 -37.50
N GLU A 461 -25.28 21.47 -38.71
CA GLU A 461 -25.32 20.03 -39.05
C GLU A 461 -23.92 19.38 -38.89
N GLN A 462 -22.86 20.10 -39.26
CA GLN A 462 -21.51 19.62 -39.08
C GLN A 462 -21.12 19.55 -37.61
N TRP A 463 -21.54 20.50 -36.78
CA TRP A 463 -21.21 20.51 -35.32
C TRP A 463 -21.96 19.44 -34.54
N ARG A 464 -23.21 19.13 -34.89
CA ARG A 464 -23.96 18.00 -34.31
C ARG A 464 -23.26 16.65 -34.56
N MET A 465 -22.71 16.51 -35.75
CA MET A 465 -21.96 15.29 -36.12
C MET A 465 -20.62 15.16 -35.36
N GLN A 466 -19.91 16.27 -35.14
CA GLN A 466 -18.67 16.28 -34.36
C GLN A 466 -18.90 16.02 -32.87
N ASN A 467 -19.95 16.55 -32.26
CA ASN A 467 -20.28 16.31 -30.86
C ASN A 467 -20.72 14.87 -30.58
N ALA A 468 -21.47 14.26 -31.47
CA ALA A 468 -21.85 12.85 -31.39
C ALA A 468 -20.59 11.95 -31.50
N MET A 469 -19.60 12.32 -32.29
CA MET A 469 -18.32 11.61 -32.38
C MET A 469 -17.45 11.74 -31.14
N THR A 470 -17.42 12.92 -30.52
CA THR A 470 -16.64 13.17 -29.31
C THR A 470 -17.24 12.44 -28.10
N SER A 471 -18.57 12.39 -28.01
CA SER A 471 -19.29 11.61 -27.00
C SER A 471 -19.04 10.11 -27.14
N LEU A 472 -19.10 9.57 -28.35
CA LEU A 472 -18.80 8.17 -28.63
C LEU A 472 -17.32 7.80 -28.36
N ARG A 473 -16.39 8.74 -28.56
CA ARG A 473 -14.97 8.56 -28.22
C ARG A 473 -14.75 8.46 -26.72
N LEU A 474 -15.35 9.34 -25.93
CA LEU A 474 -15.25 9.36 -24.48
C LEU A 474 -15.89 8.11 -23.83
N GLU A 475 -17.03 7.66 -24.36
CA GLU A 475 -17.71 6.46 -23.89
C GLU A 475 -16.88 5.18 -24.22
N ASN A 476 -16.26 5.14 -25.37
CA ASN A 476 -15.36 4.04 -25.77
C ASN A 476 -14.09 3.97 -24.92
N VAL A 477 -13.44 5.09 -24.59
CA VAL A 477 -12.24 5.13 -23.75
C VAL A 477 -12.57 4.71 -22.31
N ARG A 478 -13.69 5.20 -21.76
CA ARG A 478 -14.14 4.88 -20.40
C ARG A 478 -14.50 3.42 -20.21
N ASN A 479 -15.06 2.76 -21.23
CA ASN A 479 -15.45 1.35 -21.17
C ASN A 479 -14.30 0.38 -21.51
N ARG A 480 -13.20 0.86 -22.08
CA ARG A 480 -12.05 0.03 -22.51
C ARG A 480 -11.09 -0.30 -21.38
N ILE A 481 -10.96 0.56 -20.37
CA ILE A 481 -10.20 0.23 -19.14
C ILE A 481 -11.16 -0.52 -18.23
N SER A 482 -11.25 -1.84 -18.39
CA SER A 482 -11.98 -2.68 -17.46
C SER A 482 -11.15 -2.86 -16.19
N PRO A 483 -11.51 -2.24 -15.05
CA PRO A 483 -10.87 -2.50 -13.77
C PRO A 483 -10.88 -4.00 -13.44
N HIS A 484 -11.88 -4.70 -13.92
CA HIS A 484 -12.07 -6.14 -13.77
C HIS A 484 -10.98 -6.98 -14.50
N PHE A 485 -10.44 -6.51 -15.62
CA PHE A 485 -9.32 -7.17 -16.27
C PHE A 485 -8.05 -7.07 -15.40
N ILE A 486 -7.75 -5.87 -14.91
CA ILE A 486 -6.60 -5.62 -14.02
C ILE A 486 -6.73 -6.47 -12.74
N PHE A 487 -7.93 -6.51 -12.11
CA PHE A 487 -8.19 -7.33 -10.92
C PHE A 487 -8.07 -8.83 -11.19
N ASN A 488 -8.58 -9.33 -12.30
CA ASN A 488 -8.53 -10.77 -12.59
C ASN A 488 -7.11 -11.26 -12.88
N VAL A 489 -6.29 -10.45 -13.55
CA VAL A 489 -4.90 -10.79 -13.83
C VAL A 489 -4.07 -10.71 -12.54
N LEU A 490 -4.26 -9.67 -11.70
CA LEU A 490 -3.59 -9.52 -10.41
C LEU A 490 -3.97 -10.62 -9.41
N ASN A 491 -5.27 -10.89 -9.21
CA ASN A 491 -5.74 -11.94 -8.30
C ASN A 491 -5.26 -13.34 -8.69
N ARG A 492 -5.01 -13.55 -9.95
CA ARG A 492 -4.58 -14.84 -10.46
C ARG A 492 -3.09 -15.05 -10.27
N GLU A 493 -2.28 -14.03 -10.47
CA GLU A 493 -0.84 -14.06 -10.20
C GLU A 493 -0.59 -14.32 -8.69
N MET A 494 -1.41 -13.75 -7.82
CA MET A 494 -1.37 -13.99 -6.37
C MET A 494 -1.67 -15.44 -5.96
N ASN A 495 -2.43 -16.20 -6.78
CA ASN A 495 -2.80 -17.59 -6.47
C ASN A 495 -1.81 -18.64 -7.01
N LEU A 496 -0.83 -18.27 -7.82
CA LEU A 496 0.03 -19.20 -8.58
C LEU A 496 1.46 -19.33 -8.02
N HIS A 497 1.83 -18.65 -6.94
CA HIS A 497 3.23 -18.52 -6.53
C HIS A 497 3.85 -19.72 -5.83
N LYS A 498 4.82 -20.32 -6.54
CA LYS A 498 5.91 -21.14 -6.04
C LYS A 498 7.17 -20.84 -6.87
N GLY A 499 8.13 -20.07 -6.31
CA GLY A 499 9.52 -20.00 -6.76
C GLY A 499 9.86 -18.97 -7.86
N ASP A 500 11.13 -18.82 -8.22
CA ASP A 500 11.84 -17.81 -9.05
C ASP A 500 11.21 -17.29 -10.37
N LYS A 501 10.05 -17.73 -10.75
CA LYS A 501 9.26 -17.22 -11.89
C LYS A 501 8.47 -15.95 -11.58
N GLU A 502 8.42 -15.51 -10.34
CA GLU A 502 7.62 -14.35 -9.87
C GLU A 502 8.03 -13.06 -10.56
N SER A 503 9.30 -12.86 -10.77
CA SER A 503 9.83 -11.65 -11.42
C SER A 503 9.46 -11.54 -12.90
N GLN A 504 9.44 -12.65 -13.63
CA GLN A 504 9.10 -12.66 -15.06
C GLN A 504 7.60 -12.42 -15.30
N ASN A 505 6.75 -12.93 -14.42
CA ASN A 505 5.31 -12.77 -14.53
C ASN A 505 4.85 -11.33 -14.22
N LEU A 506 5.47 -10.69 -13.24
CA LEU A 506 5.19 -9.28 -12.92
C LEU A 506 5.64 -8.34 -14.05
N ILE A 507 6.76 -8.63 -14.67
CA ILE A 507 7.25 -7.90 -15.87
C ILE A 507 6.28 -8.12 -17.05
N GLY A 508 5.83 -9.35 -17.27
CA GLY A 508 4.84 -9.68 -18.30
C GLY A 508 3.52 -8.95 -18.10
N LEU A 509 3.04 -8.89 -16.85
CA LEU A 509 1.81 -8.19 -16.47
C LEU A 509 1.93 -6.67 -16.68
N THR A 510 3.03 -6.08 -16.22
CA THR A 510 3.28 -4.64 -16.39
C THR A 510 3.36 -4.27 -17.88
N LYS A 511 4.03 -5.11 -18.68
CA LYS A 511 4.11 -4.96 -20.13
C LYS A 511 2.73 -5.04 -20.80
N LEU A 512 1.90 -5.98 -20.34
CA LEU A 512 0.55 -6.18 -20.85
C LEU A 512 -0.40 -5.03 -20.50
N ILE A 513 -0.35 -4.52 -19.27
CA ILE A 513 -1.13 -3.34 -18.87
C ILE A 513 -0.71 -2.11 -19.67
N ARG A 514 0.59 -1.88 -19.80
CA ARG A 514 1.13 -0.76 -20.57
C ARG A 514 0.72 -0.85 -22.05
N ARG A 515 0.85 -2.03 -22.64
CA ARG A 515 0.46 -2.27 -24.03
C ARG A 515 -1.04 -2.12 -24.25
N ASN A 516 -1.85 -2.58 -23.33
CA ASN A 516 -3.30 -2.36 -23.36
C ASN A 516 -3.65 -0.87 -23.41
N LEU A 517 -3.03 -0.06 -22.58
CA LEU A 517 -3.24 1.40 -22.56
C LEU A 517 -2.81 2.03 -23.90
N GLU A 518 -1.65 1.65 -24.44
CA GLU A 518 -1.15 2.14 -25.72
C GLU A 518 -2.09 1.79 -26.88
N LEU A 519 -2.61 0.56 -26.93
CA LEU A 519 -3.52 0.09 -27.96
C LEU A 519 -4.93 0.75 -27.86
N THR A 520 -5.37 1.13 -26.65
CA THR A 520 -6.69 1.73 -26.44
C THR A 520 -6.79 3.18 -26.91
N ASP A 521 -5.67 3.90 -27.02
CA ASP A 521 -5.66 5.30 -27.48
C ASP A 521 -5.82 5.45 -28.99
N CYS A 522 -5.68 4.38 -29.75
CA CYS A 522 -5.76 4.39 -31.19
C CYS A 522 -7.07 3.79 -31.71
N LEU A 523 -7.65 4.36 -32.78
CA LEU A 523 -8.81 3.79 -33.49
C LEU A 523 -8.43 2.53 -34.25
N ALA A 524 -7.19 2.48 -34.72
CA ALA A 524 -6.63 1.35 -35.44
C ALA A 524 -5.15 1.20 -35.10
N VAL A 525 -4.70 -0.01 -35.02
CA VAL A 525 -3.33 -0.41 -34.68
C VAL A 525 -2.82 -1.38 -35.73
N SER A 526 -1.51 -1.67 -35.77
CA SER A 526 -1.02 -2.71 -36.68
C SER A 526 -1.53 -4.09 -36.20
N LEU A 527 -1.73 -4.98 -37.16
CA LEU A 527 -2.10 -6.36 -36.84
C LEU A 527 -1.00 -7.05 -36.00
N ALA A 528 0.25 -6.69 -36.26
CA ALA A 528 1.39 -7.16 -35.48
C ALA A 528 1.29 -6.76 -34.03
N ASP A 529 0.87 -5.51 -33.71
CA ASP A 529 0.69 -5.03 -32.35
C ASP A 529 -0.43 -5.77 -31.62
N GLU A 530 -1.54 -6.04 -32.31
CA GLU A 530 -2.66 -6.85 -31.74
C GLU A 530 -2.22 -8.29 -31.44
N LEU A 531 -1.46 -8.90 -32.38
CA LEU A 531 -0.94 -10.27 -32.22
C LEU A 531 0.10 -10.36 -31.07
N ASP A 532 1.00 -9.38 -30.97
CA ASP A 532 2.00 -9.33 -29.89
C ASP A 532 1.33 -9.20 -28.51
N PHE A 533 0.28 -8.38 -28.45
CA PHE A 533 -0.54 -8.27 -27.24
C PHE A 533 -1.21 -9.59 -26.89
N VAL A 534 -1.87 -10.23 -27.86
CA VAL A 534 -2.57 -11.50 -27.71
C VAL A 534 -1.60 -12.61 -27.30
N ASP A 535 -0.44 -12.69 -27.93
CA ASP A 535 0.59 -13.69 -27.62
C ASP A 535 1.11 -13.52 -26.19
N THR A 536 1.36 -12.28 -25.77
CA THR A 536 1.76 -11.97 -24.40
C THR A 536 0.64 -12.35 -23.40
N TYR A 537 -0.61 -12.05 -23.72
CA TYR A 537 -1.76 -12.39 -22.89
C TYR A 537 -1.94 -13.91 -22.78
N VAL A 538 -1.87 -14.64 -23.91
CA VAL A 538 -2.00 -16.11 -23.95
C VAL A 538 -0.87 -16.80 -23.18
N LYS A 539 0.37 -16.30 -23.25
CA LYS A 539 1.51 -16.81 -22.48
C LYS A 539 1.29 -16.69 -20.97
N LEU A 540 0.73 -15.58 -20.53
CA LEU A 540 0.36 -15.40 -19.13
C LEU A 540 -0.77 -16.34 -18.70
N GLU A 541 -1.79 -16.47 -19.56
CA GLU A 541 -2.95 -17.32 -19.30
C GLU A 541 -2.62 -18.83 -19.31
N ARG A 542 -1.63 -19.23 -20.11
CA ARG A 542 -1.16 -20.61 -20.25
C ARG A 542 -0.73 -21.23 -18.92
N GLN A 543 -0.12 -20.43 -18.05
CA GLN A 543 0.33 -20.91 -16.74
C GLN A 543 -0.82 -21.38 -15.84
N SER A 544 -2.01 -20.84 -16.02
CA SER A 544 -3.22 -21.18 -15.24
C SER A 544 -4.12 -22.18 -15.92
N LEU A 545 -4.00 -22.32 -17.24
CA LEU A 545 -4.82 -23.27 -18.01
C LEU A 545 -4.21 -24.69 -18.02
N GLY A 546 -2.96 -24.83 -17.53
CA GLY A 546 -2.29 -26.13 -17.38
C GLY A 546 -1.64 -26.67 -18.65
N SER A 547 -1.05 -27.87 -18.55
CA SER A 547 -0.30 -28.50 -19.64
C SER A 547 -1.15 -28.94 -20.82
N GLU A 548 -2.46 -29.01 -20.66
CA GLU A 548 -3.40 -29.42 -21.72
C GLU A 548 -3.92 -28.25 -22.55
N PHE A 549 -3.38 -27.05 -22.38
CA PHE A 549 -3.72 -25.89 -23.19
C PHE A 549 -2.78 -25.75 -24.38
N GLU A 550 -3.36 -25.83 -25.56
CA GLU A 550 -2.70 -25.66 -26.85
C GLU A 550 -3.10 -24.34 -27.48
N TYR A 551 -2.11 -23.53 -27.86
CA TYR A 551 -2.28 -22.29 -28.61
C TYR A 551 -1.59 -22.44 -29.98
N ARG A 552 -2.35 -22.25 -31.04
CA ARG A 552 -1.86 -22.28 -32.41
C ARG A 552 -2.09 -20.93 -33.07
N LEU A 553 -1.06 -20.43 -33.71
CA LEU A 553 -1.09 -19.20 -34.50
C LEU A 553 -0.65 -19.56 -35.93
N ASP A 554 -1.54 -19.39 -36.89
CA ASP A 554 -1.33 -19.70 -38.32
C ASP A 554 -1.41 -18.41 -39.12
N LEU A 555 -0.28 -17.97 -39.68
CA LEU A 555 -0.14 -16.69 -40.35
C LEU A 555 0.25 -16.92 -41.82
N ALA A 556 -0.42 -16.21 -42.73
CA ALA A 556 -0.07 -16.25 -44.16
C ALA A 556 1.32 -15.63 -44.42
N GLU A 557 2.22 -16.37 -45.08
CA GLU A 557 3.62 -15.98 -45.31
C GLU A 557 3.82 -14.68 -46.14
N GLN A 558 2.79 -14.17 -46.81
CA GLN A 558 2.88 -13.02 -47.75
C GLN A 558 2.18 -11.75 -47.21
N LEU A 559 1.91 -11.65 -45.91
CA LEU A 559 1.22 -10.52 -45.34
C LEU A 559 2.16 -9.66 -44.46
N ASP A 560 2.28 -8.38 -44.79
CA ASP A 560 3.00 -7.45 -43.90
C ASP A 560 2.09 -7.06 -42.73
N LEU A 561 2.33 -7.69 -41.59
CA LEU A 561 1.54 -7.51 -40.37
C LEU A 561 1.74 -6.13 -39.73
N GLN A 562 2.85 -5.44 -40.01
CA GLN A 562 3.14 -4.11 -39.48
C GLN A 562 2.39 -3.02 -40.26
N GLU A 563 2.33 -3.14 -41.59
CA GLU A 563 1.62 -2.18 -42.42
C GLU A 563 0.11 -2.39 -42.37
N MET A 564 -0.35 -3.62 -42.10
CA MET A 564 -1.78 -3.91 -42.00
C MET A 564 -2.38 -3.33 -40.71
N LYS A 565 -3.33 -2.40 -40.85
CA LYS A 565 -4.07 -1.84 -39.72
C LYS A 565 -5.40 -2.54 -39.53
N VAL A 566 -5.74 -2.68 -38.24
CA VAL A 566 -7.02 -3.23 -37.77
C VAL A 566 -7.62 -2.30 -36.69
N PRO A 567 -8.95 -2.29 -36.46
CA PRO A 567 -9.51 -1.62 -35.33
C PRO A 567 -8.86 -2.11 -34.03
N SER A 568 -8.52 -1.20 -33.16
CA SER A 568 -7.94 -1.53 -31.84
C SER A 568 -8.85 -2.50 -31.08
N MET A 569 -8.24 -3.49 -30.43
CA MET A 569 -8.88 -4.55 -29.66
C MET A 569 -9.67 -5.58 -30.52
N LEU A 570 -9.41 -5.63 -31.78
CA LEU A 570 -10.12 -6.54 -32.70
C LEU A 570 -9.87 -8.01 -32.35
N LEU A 571 -8.61 -8.36 -32.00
CA LEU A 571 -8.23 -9.72 -31.59
C LEU A 571 -8.29 -9.90 -30.08
N GLN A 572 -7.91 -8.87 -29.35
CA GLN A 572 -7.83 -8.93 -27.91
C GLN A 572 -9.15 -9.37 -27.26
N ILE A 573 -10.26 -8.72 -27.60
CA ILE A 573 -11.55 -8.98 -26.97
C ILE A 573 -12.09 -10.38 -27.27
N PRO A 574 -12.07 -10.89 -28.53
CA PRO A 574 -12.46 -12.28 -28.80
C PRO A 574 -11.58 -13.30 -28.09
N VAL A 575 -10.25 -13.09 -28.05
CA VAL A 575 -9.32 -14.00 -27.37
C VAL A 575 -9.54 -14.00 -25.85
N GLU A 576 -9.74 -12.85 -25.27
CA GLU A 576 -10.11 -12.74 -23.85
C GLU A 576 -11.40 -13.49 -23.55
N ASN A 577 -12.41 -13.35 -24.41
CA ASN A 577 -13.69 -14.07 -24.26
C ASN A 577 -13.52 -15.58 -24.42
N ALA A 578 -12.75 -16.03 -25.41
CA ALA A 578 -12.46 -17.44 -25.64
C ALA A 578 -11.80 -18.09 -24.42
N ILE A 579 -10.80 -17.43 -23.86
CA ILE A 579 -10.10 -17.93 -22.67
C ILE A 579 -11.02 -17.88 -21.44
N LYS A 580 -11.64 -16.73 -21.17
CA LYS A 580 -12.38 -16.47 -19.94
C LYS A 580 -13.70 -17.25 -19.85
N HIS A 581 -14.45 -17.30 -20.95
CA HIS A 581 -15.79 -17.84 -20.99
C HIS A 581 -15.87 -19.23 -21.62
N GLY A 582 -14.88 -19.60 -22.44
CA GLY A 582 -14.80 -20.90 -23.07
C GLY A 582 -13.79 -21.82 -22.37
N LEU A 583 -12.52 -21.58 -22.58
CA LEU A 583 -11.44 -22.52 -22.24
C LEU A 583 -11.20 -22.69 -20.75
N ARG A 584 -11.43 -21.66 -19.95
CA ARG A 584 -11.22 -21.75 -18.49
C ARG A 584 -12.20 -22.68 -17.81
N LEU A 585 -13.43 -22.79 -18.34
CA LEU A 585 -14.51 -23.61 -17.79
C LEU A 585 -14.48 -25.04 -18.38
N LYS A 586 -13.59 -25.31 -19.32
CA LYS A 586 -13.50 -26.60 -20.00
C LYS A 586 -12.55 -27.55 -19.25
N GLU A 587 -12.96 -28.81 -19.12
CA GLU A 587 -12.12 -29.92 -18.67
C GLU A 587 -11.46 -30.61 -19.87
N GLY A 588 -10.22 -31.10 -19.73
CA GLY A 588 -9.46 -31.76 -20.78
C GLY A 588 -8.73 -30.80 -21.73
N LYS A 589 -8.45 -31.26 -22.94
CA LYS A 589 -7.68 -30.52 -23.96
C LYS A 589 -8.35 -29.21 -24.34
N ARG A 590 -7.63 -28.11 -24.20
CA ARG A 590 -8.04 -26.74 -24.50
C ARG A 590 -7.30 -26.25 -25.73
N LEU A 591 -8.03 -25.81 -26.74
CA LEU A 591 -7.45 -25.34 -27.99
C LEU A 591 -7.91 -23.90 -28.26
N LEU A 592 -6.95 -23.00 -28.46
CA LEU A 592 -7.13 -21.68 -29.03
C LEU A 592 -6.37 -21.60 -30.35
N LEU A 593 -7.09 -21.31 -31.44
CA LEU A 593 -6.53 -21.20 -32.78
C LEU A 593 -6.77 -19.79 -33.32
N ILE A 594 -5.73 -19.14 -33.79
CA ILE A 594 -5.82 -17.88 -34.50
C ILE A 594 -5.24 -18.08 -35.87
N GLN A 595 -6.01 -17.76 -36.92
CA GLN A 595 -5.61 -17.88 -38.32
C GLN A 595 -5.75 -16.54 -39.04
N VAL A 596 -4.77 -16.17 -39.81
CA VAL A 596 -4.78 -14.97 -40.63
C VAL A 596 -4.49 -15.37 -42.07
N HIS A 597 -5.48 -15.21 -42.94
CA HIS A 597 -5.39 -15.60 -44.34
C HIS A 597 -5.64 -14.41 -45.28
N LYS A 598 -4.91 -14.34 -46.34
CA LYS A 598 -5.14 -13.37 -47.43
C LYS A 598 -6.16 -13.94 -48.40
N LEU A 599 -7.23 -13.22 -48.66
CA LEU A 599 -8.27 -13.55 -49.61
C LEU A 599 -7.97 -12.91 -50.98
N GLU A 600 -8.51 -13.51 -52.07
CA GLU A 600 -8.26 -13.08 -53.46
C GLU A 600 -8.72 -11.63 -53.77
N ASN A 601 -9.67 -11.08 -53.00
CA ASN A 601 -10.28 -9.76 -53.25
C ASN A 601 -9.60 -8.59 -52.52
N ASN A 602 -8.27 -8.66 -52.27
CA ASN A 602 -7.52 -7.67 -51.51
C ASN A 602 -8.09 -7.45 -50.08
N GLN A 603 -8.49 -8.55 -49.44
CA GLN A 603 -9.00 -8.62 -48.09
C GLN A 603 -8.17 -9.60 -47.27
N VAL A 604 -8.20 -9.43 -45.98
CA VAL A 604 -7.62 -10.36 -44.99
C VAL A 604 -8.72 -10.92 -44.13
N GLU A 605 -8.74 -12.22 -44.02
CA GLU A 605 -9.60 -12.94 -43.09
C GLU A 605 -8.80 -13.26 -41.83
N ILE A 606 -9.39 -12.88 -40.66
CA ILE A 606 -8.85 -13.18 -39.33
C ILE A 606 -9.88 -14.05 -38.65
N VAL A 607 -9.49 -15.25 -38.23
CA VAL A 607 -10.35 -16.23 -37.60
C VAL A 607 -9.80 -16.57 -36.22
N ILE A 608 -10.60 -16.45 -35.20
CA ILE A 608 -10.26 -16.81 -33.84
C ILE A 608 -11.23 -17.90 -33.41
N CYS A 609 -10.68 -19.07 -33.08
CA CYS A 609 -11.46 -20.25 -32.73
C CYS A 609 -11.03 -20.81 -31.37
N ASP A 610 -12.00 -21.23 -30.58
CA ASP A 610 -11.79 -21.98 -29.34
C ASP A 610 -12.69 -23.23 -29.28
N ASN A 611 -12.28 -24.25 -28.53
CA ASN A 611 -13.09 -25.46 -28.30
C ASN A 611 -13.81 -25.44 -26.92
N GLY A 612 -14.16 -24.27 -26.42
CA GLY A 612 -14.72 -24.05 -25.10
C GLY A 612 -16.25 -24.22 -24.95
N GLY A 613 -16.92 -24.94 -25.86
CA GLY A 613 -18.36 -25.27 -25.77
C GLY A 613 -19.27 -24.34 -26.56
N GLY A 614 -18.71 -23.44 -27.40
CA GLY A 614 -19.44 -22.57 -28.32
C GLY A 614 -20.06 -21.33 -27.69
N TYR A 615 -20.57 -20.44 -28.54
CA TYR A 615 -21.18 -19.18 -28.13
C TYR A 615 -22.64 -19.36 -27.73
N ARG A 616 -22.95 -19.05 -26.47
CA ARG A 616 -24.34 -19.07 -25.96
C ARG A 616 -24.80 -17.66 -25.68
N LYS A 617 -25.88 -17.23 -26.31
CA LYS A 617 -26.55 -15.96 -26.06
C LYS A 617 -27.40 -16.11 -24.77
N THR A 618 -26.79 -16.07 -23.59
CA THR A 618 -27.53 -16.16 -22.33
C THR A 618 -27.78 -14.76 -21.76
N SER A 619 -29.01 -14.55 -21.29
CA SER A 619 -29.50 -13.32 -20.66
C SER A 619 -28.99 -13.10 -19.22
N VAL A 620 -28.14 -14.01 -18.69
CA VAL A 620 -27.61 -13.93 -17.33
C VAL A 620 -26.14 -14.39 -17.38
N SER A 621 -25.22 -13.49 -17.64
CA SER A 621 -23.80 -13.72 -17.36
C SER A 621 -23.27 -12.56 -16.53
N TYR A 622 -22.51 -12.88 -15.47
CA TYR A 622 -21.77 -11.94 -14.61
C TYR A 622 -20.59 -11.26 -15.31
N GLY A 623 -20.70 -11.00 -16.59
CA GLY A 623 -19.80 -10.21 -17.40
C GLY A 623 -20.62 -9.32 -18.31
N THR A 624 -20.32 -8.05 -18.36
CA THR A 624 -21.12 -6.97 -18.93
C THR A 624 -21.43 -7.10 -20.43
N GLY A 625 -21.05 -8.14 -21.14
CA GLY A 625 -21.25 -8.30 -22.59
C GLY A 625 -20.76 -7.11 -23.44
N THR A 626 -20.07 -6.17 -22.81
CA THR A 626 -19.69 -4.86 -23.34
C THR A 626 -18.58 -4.95 -24.37
N GLY A 627 -17.66 -5.92 -24.24
CA GLY A 627 -16.52 -6.02 -25.16
C GLY A 627 -16.93 -6.24 -26.61
N MET A 628 -17.72 -7.26 -26.89
CA MET A 628 -18.20 -7.56 -28.25
C MET A 628 -19.11 -6.47 -28.80
N LYS A 629 -19.90 -5.82 -27.95
CA LYS A 629 -20.70 -4.67 -28.34
C LYS A 629 -19.84 -3.49 -28.77
N VAL A 630 -18.73 -3.23 -28.05
CA VAL A 630 -17.74 -2.19 -28.38
C VAL A 630 -17.13 -2.44 -29.76
N ILE A 631 -16.65 -3.67 -30.03
CA ILE A 631 -16.11 -4.00 -31.36
C ILE A 631 -17.18 -3.77 -32.44
N THR A 632 -18.38 -4.28 -32.24
CA THR A 632 -19.48 -4.13 -33.22
C THR A 632 -19.77 -2.67 -33.50
N GLN A 633 -19.85 -1.83 -32.49
CA GLN A 633 -20.09 -0.40 -32.62
C GLN A 633 -18.93 0.31 -33.32
N THR A 634 -17.68 -0.06 -32.98
CA THR A 634 -16.49 0.51 -33.63
C THR A 634 -16.46 0.17 -35.12
N ILE A 635 -16.72 -1.09 -35.48
CA ILE A 635 -16.80 -1.52 -36.87
C ILE A 635 -17.94 -0.81 -37.61
N GLN A 636 -19.12 -0.69 -37.02
CA GLN A 636 -20.25 0.03 -37.62
C GLN A 636 -19.92 1.50 -37.90
N LEU A 637 -19.26 2.17 -36.95
CA LEU A 637 -18.83 3.54 -37.11
C LEU A 637 -17.82 3.70 -38.25
N LEU A 638 -16.79 2.86 -38.27
CA LEU A 638 -15.75 2.89 -39.29
C LEU A 638 -16.30 2.57 -40.68
N ASN A 639 -17.26 1.65 -40.77
CA ASN A 639 -17.90 1.27 -42.04
C ASN A 639 -18.76 2.40 -42.63
N MET A 640 -19.22 3.38 -41.87
CA MET A 640 -19.94 4.55 -42.39
C MET A 640 -19.11 5.40 -43.35
N TYR A 641 -17.79 5.32 -43.29
CA TYR A 641 -16.86 6.16 -44.04
C TYR A 641 -16.07 5.38 -45.12
N ASN A 642 -16.33 4.07 -45.24
CA ASN A 642 -15.65 3.20 -46.17
C ASN A 642 -16.62 2.56 -47.18
N SER A 643 -16.20 2.45 -48.42
CA SER A 643 -16.99 1.82 -49.50
C SER A 643 -17.03 0.28 -49.36
N ARG A 644 -15.97 -0.29 -48.76
CA ARG A 644 -15.86 -1.72 -48.48
C ARG A 644 -15.89 -1.91 -46.95
N PRO A 645 -16.92 -2.53 -46.38
CA PRO A 645 -17.05 -2.66 -44.94
C PRO A 645 -16.15 -3.76 -44.38
N ILE A 646 -15.72 -3.58 -43.11
CA ILE A 646 -15.22 -4.68 -42.29
C ILE A 646 -16.44 -5.53 -41.90
N LEU A 647 -16.34 -6.83 -42.15
CA LEU A 647 -17.39 -7.81 -41.79
C LEU A 647 -16.96 -8.58 -40.55
N MET A 648 -17.92 -8.84 -39.66
CA MET A 648 -17.73 -9.64 -38.47
C MET A 648 -18.84 -10.67 -38.37
N LYS A 649 -18.48 -11.95 -38.14
CA LYS A 649 -19.40 -13.05 -37.90
C LYS A 649 -18.98 -13.86 -36.69
N ILE A 650 -19.93 -14.37 -35.94
CA ILE A 650 -19.70 -15.27 -34.81
C ILE A 650 -20.53 -16.52 -35.08
N ASN A 651 -19.85 -17.68 -35.12
CA ASN A 651 -20.46 -18.96 -35.40
C ASN A 651 -20.09 -19.99 -34.34
N ASN A 652 -20.93 -20.97 -34.14
CA ASN A 652 -20.56 -22.19 -33.43
C ASN A 652 -20.02 -23.20 -34.47
N VAL A 653 -18.85 -23.75 -34.20
CA VAL A 653 -18.13 -24.64 -35.11
C VAL A 653 -17.66 -25.89 -34.36
N LEU A 654 -17.39 -26.96 -35.09
CA LEU A 654 -16.76 -28.16 -34.54
C LEU A 654 -15.27 -28.07 -34.79
N ILE A 655 -14.44 -28.13 -33.73
CA ILE A 655 -13.01 -27.91 -33.75
C ILE A 655 -12.26 -29.10 -33.13
N GLY A 656 -11.01 -29.31 -33.59
CA GLY A 656 -10.10 -30.32 -33.07
C GLY A 656 -10.35 -31.72 -33.66
N GLU A 657 -9.49 -32.66 -33.30
CA GLU A 657 -9.57 -34.05 -33.78
C GLU A 657 -10.82 -34.75 -33.25
N GLU A 658 -11.30 -34.34 -32.08
CA GLU A 658 -12.49 -34.91 -31.42
C GLU A 658 -13.81 -34.22 -31.84
N LYS A 659 -13.77 -33.26 -32.79
CA LYS A 659 -14.94 -32.49 -33.26
C LYS A 659 -15.76 -31.86 -32.12
N GLU A 660 -15.09 -31.21 -31.20
CA GLU A 660 -15.75 -30.57 -30.07
C GLU A 660 -16.41 -29.24 -30.49
N MET A 661 -17.52 -28.92 -29.83
CA MET A 661 -18.20 -27.64 -30.05
C MET A 661 -17.33 -26.48 -29.57
N GLY A 662 -17.11 -25.51 -30.46
CA GLY A 662 -16.33 -24.31 -30.20
C GLY A 662 -16.98 -23.04 -30.73
N CYS A 663 -16.41 -21.90 -30.41
CA CYS A 663 -16.79 -20.59 -30.93
C CYS A 663 -15.78 -20.13 -31.97
N GLU A 664 -16.28 -19.67 -33.11
CA GLU A 664 -15.50 -19.01 -34.16
C GLU A 664 -15.92 -17.55 -34.25
N VAL A 665 -14.96 -16.65 -34.13
CA VAL A 665 -15.13 -15.21 -34.43
C VAL A 665 -14.31 -14.91 -35.65
N ARG A 666 -14.98 -14.47 -36.72
CA ARG A 666 -14.39 -14.24 -38.03
C ARG A 666 -14.51 -12.78 -38.44
N PHE A 667 -13.41 -12.17 -38.80
CA PHE A 667 -13.34 -10.83 -39.37
C PHE A 667 -12.82 -10.88 -40.79
N VAL A 668 -13.42 -10.05 -41.67
CA VAL A 668 -12.90 -9.81 -43.02
C VAL A 668 -12.59 -8.32 -43.15
N VAL A 669 -11.31 -7.99 -43.29
CA VAL A 669 -10.80 -6.62 -43.29
C VAL A 669 -10.22 -6.29 -44.65
N PRO A 670 -10.71 -5.25 -45.38
CA PRO A 670 -10.08 -4.80 -46.63
C PRO A 670 -8.71 -4.19 -46.37
N LEU A 671 -7.71 -4.48 -47.19
CA LEU A 671 -6.35 -3.94 -47.10
C LEU A 671 -6.29 -2.42 -47.40
N ASP A 672 -7.21 -1.93 -48.24
CA ASP A 672 -7.38 -0.51 -48.58
C ASP A 672 -8.31 0.27 -47.66
N TYR A 673 -8.57 -0.28 -46.43
CA TYR A 673 -9.52 0.31 -45.48
C TYR A 673 -8.99 1.60 -44.84
N SER A 674 -9.80 2.66 -44.85
CA SER A 674 -9.44 3.94 -44.25
C SER A 674 -9.96 4.05 -42.79
N TYR A 675 -9.06 4.26 -41.87
CA TYR A 675 -9.40 4.49 -40.44
C TYR A 675 -9.59 5.98 -40.12
N GLN A 676 -9.66 6.84 -41.14
CA GLN A 676 -9.91 8.26 -40.97
C GLN A 676 -11.43 8.53 -40.90
N LEU A 677 -11.88 9.19 -39.87
CA LEU A 677 -13.27 9.58 -39.67
C LEU A 677 -13.67 10.84 -40.49
N LYS A 678 -12.90 11.23 -41.48
CA LYS A 678 -13.20 12.31 -42.43
C LYS A 678 -13.42 11.72 -43.80
N LYS A 679 -14.59 11.96 -44.37
CA LYS A 679 -14.84 11.72 -45.79
C LYS A 679 -13.88 12.59 -46.61
N ASN A 680 -12.87 12.04 -47.23
CA ASN A 680 -12.10 12.74 -48.25
C ASN A 680 -13.09 13.13 -49.36
N ARG A 681 -13.54 14.38 -49.38
CA ARG A 681 -14.12 14.94 -50.59
C ARG A 681 -12.97 15.01 -51.60
N LYS A 682 -12.84 14.02 -52.48
CA LYS A 682 -12.23 14.26 -53.78
C LYS A 682 -13.16 15.23 -54.48
N VAL A 683 -12.63 16.40 -54.80
CA VAL A 683 -13.18 17.37 -55.72
C VAL A 683 -13.43 16.77 -57.07
#